data_f9bcea73f7ab47af1a0489636fc45053
#
_entry.id   f9bcea73f7ab47af1a0489636fc45053
#
_cell.length_a   1.000
_cell.length_b   1.000
_cell.length_c   1.000
_cell.angle_alpha   90.00
_cell.angle_beta   90.00
_cell.angle_gamma   90.00
#
_symmetry.space_group_name_H-M   'P 1'
#
loop_
_entity.id
_entity.type
_entity.pdbx_description
1 polymer ?
#
loop_
_entity_poly.entity_id
_entity_poly.type
_entity_poly.pdbx_seq_one_letter_code
_entity_poly.pdbx_strand_id
1 'polypeptide(L)'
;MGSEKIVLPLLPLRDIIVFPFMVLPLFVGREKSILALEKSMAEQKSIFLAAQRNPNNNEPKSADIYETGTVANVLQILKLTDGTMKVLVEGLQRGRIESFVDNPDYFEVEVSRIHENDQLTPDVKALMRSVGTVFDQYVKLNQKIPLEAVAASANILEPHRYADTIAAYMVFQTKEKQELLETLNPADRLNKLLGILKSEMEVLKIEKRVHGRVRKQMERSQKEFYLNEQIKAIQKELGKRDEFKSDMDELKQKIKKAKMPKEINEKAIKELKRLELMQPMSAEATVARTYIEWLADLPWKKGAGAEKIKIPEAQKILDKDHYGLEKVKERITEHLAVMKLVKKIRGPILCLVGPPGVGKTSLGQSIGKAMGRKFIRVSLGGVRDEAEIRGHRRTYIGALPGKIIQGIKKSGVHNPVFMLDEIDKMNADFRGDPSSALLEVLDPEQNSTFNDHYLEVDYDLSNVLFICTANVLHSIPQPLLDRMEVLRLPGYTDQEKMGIAKNFLVPKKVPEHGLTKKNINISDKALDRIIHDFTREAGVRNLEREIATLCRKVVKTVVEKGKKTSVKITPANIEKFLGIPKFKRAENEGPLEIGSATGLAWTEFGGETLTIEVTVIPGNGKLVPTGQLGDVMKESAQAAMTYVRSRAGDLGLPKNFYQKNDFHIHIPEGAVPKDGPSAGITMAVALVSALTKTPLQPDLAMTGELTLTGKVLPIGGLKEKVLAAHRFGIKNLIIPVENEKDVPDIPENVRKGIEFFPATTMDDVIKHSFHKKFKIKKNPATRKTTRKTPKTSSKQPSLRLN
;
A
#
# COMPACT_ATOMS: atom_id res chain seq x y z
N MET A 1 -9.82 41.74 40.22
CA MET A 1 -8.47 41.16 40.10
C MET A 1 -8.27 40.87 38.63
N GLY A 2 -7.33 41.56 37.97
CA GLY A 2 -7.13 41.37 36.53
C GLY A 2 -6.60 39.97 36.25
N SER A 3 -7.20 39.28 35.34
CA SER A 3 -6.69 38.01 34.81
C SER A 3 -5.31 38.27 34.16
N GLU A 4 -4.29 37.60 34.64
CA GLU A 4 -2.94 37.67 34.06
C GLU A 4 -3.00 37.08 32.63
N LYS A 5 -2.88 37.97 31.66
CA LYS A 5 -2.88 37.56 30.22
C LYS A 5 -1.47 37.24 29.80
N ILE A 6 -1.28 36.11 29.15
CA ILE A 6 0.01 35.67 28.64
C ILE A 6 -0.16 35.24 27.21
N VAL A 7 0.85 35.46 26.37
CA VAL A 7 0.91 34.98 24.99
C VAL A 7 1.74 33.70 24.98
N LEU A 8 1.17 32.61 24.44
CA LEU A 8 1.80 31.29 24.42
C LEU A 8 1.65 30.64 23.06
N PRO A 9 2.63 29.84 22.64
CA PRO A 9 2.46 28.90 21.54
C PRO A 9 1.38 27.88 21.86
N LEU A 10 0.51 27.56 20.90
CA LEU A 10 -0.58 26.60 21.07
C LEU A 10 -0.24 25.28 20.36
N LEU A 11 -0.46 24.18 21.06
CA LEU A 11 -0.39 22.82 20.49
C LEU A 11 -1.80 22.22 20.41
N PRO A 12 -2.40 22.08 19.21
CA PRO A 12 -3.70 21.44 19.04
C PRO A 12 -3.61 19.92 19.22
N LEU A 13 -4.35 19.35 20.16
CA LEU A 13 -4.42 17.93 20.48
C LEU A 13 -5.62 17.28 19.77
N ARG A 14 -5.47 16.06 19.23
CA ARG A 14 -6.53 15.39 18.45
C ARG A 14 -7.61 14.78 19.33
N ASP A 15 -7.22 13.91 20.23
CA ASP A 15 -8.09 13.02 21.00
C ASP A 15 -7.73 12.95 22.49
N ILE A 16 -6.83 13.81 22.93
CA ILE A 16 -6.33 13.85 24.30
C ILE A 16 -6.70 15.19 24.93
N ILE A 17 -7.27 15.15 26.12
CA ILE A 17 -7.44 16.30 26.99
C ILE A 17 -6.40 16.23 28.09
N VAL A 18 -5.65 17.30 28.29
CA VAL A 18 -4.65 17.42 29.36
C VAL A 18 -5.25 18.21 30.49
N PHE A 19 -5.31 17.60 31.66
CA PHE A 19 -5.75 18.28 32.89
C PHE A 19 -4.55 18.87 33.61
N PRO A 20 -4.74 19.89 34.46
CA PRO A 20 -3.72 20.35 35.39
C PRO A 20 -3.13 19.20 36.23
N PHE A 21 -1.84 19.29 36.55
CA PHE A 21 -1.07 18.27 37.29
C PHE A 21 -0.92 16.90 36.59
N MET A 22 -1.36 16.78 35.33
CA MET A 22 -1.19 15.57 34.53
C MET A 22 0.16 15.60 33.79
N VAL A 23 0.92 14.53 33.92
CA VAL A 23 2.17 14.33 33.18
C VAL A 23 1.95 13.23 32.14
N LEU A 24 2.17 13.51 30.85
CA LEU A 24 1.99 12.53 29.82
C LEU A 24 2.90 12.77 28.62
N PRO A 25 3.27 11.70 27.87
CA PRO A 25 3.98 11.81 26.62
C PRO A 25 3.01 12.10 25.46
N LEU A 26 3.35 13.07 24.64
CA LEU A 26 2.65 13.41 23.40
C LEU A 26 3.55 13.10 22.20
N PHE A 27 2.95 12.62 21.12
CA PHE A 27 3.62 12.43 19.83
C PHE A 27 3.19 13.54 18.88
N VAL A 28 4.13 14.35 18.44
CA VAL A 28 3.88 15.54 17.64
C VAL A 28 4.59 15.39 16.29
N GLY A 29 3.81 15.38 15.21
CA GLY A 29 4.32 15.19 13.84
C GLY A 29 3.91 16.30 12.87
N ARG A 30 3.05 17.26 13.28
CA ARG A 30 2.66 18.38 12.41
C ARG A 30 3.71 19.47 12.45
N GLU A 31 4.08 20.00 11.31
CA GLU A 31 5.12 21.04 11.17
C GLU A 31 4.84 22.25 12.06
N LYS A 32 3.64 22.82 11.99
CA LYS A 32 3.22 23.95 12.85
C LYS A 32 3.27 23.63 14.34
N SER A 33 2.99 22.40 14.71
CA SER A 33 3.05 21.95 16.12
C SER A 33 4.50 21.75 16.58
N ILE A 34 5.38 21.31 15.69
CA ILE A 34 6.81 21.18 15.95
C ILE A 34 7.43 22.56 16.17
N LEU A 35 7.11 23.54 15.31
CA LEU A 35 7.58 24.93 15.45
C LEU A 35 7.09 25.58 16.74
N ALA A 36 5.82 25.35 17.12
CA ALA A 36 5.28 25.83 18.42
C ALA A 36 6.06 25.26 19.63
N LEU A 37 6.46 23.99 19.58
CA LEU A 37 7.27 23.35 20.62
C LEU A 37 8.70 23.90 20.65
N GLU A 38 9.34 24.08 19.51
CA GLU A 38 10.69 24.65 19.43
C GLU A 38 10.70 26.08 19.99
N LYS A 39 9.67 26.87 19.67
CA LYS A 39 9.50 28.24 20.21
C LYS A 39 9.31 28.21 21.71
N SER A 40 8.43 27.34 22.23
CA SER A 40 8.22 27.15 23.68
C SER A 40 9.52 26.84 24.41
N MET A 41 10.37 25.98 23.86
CA MET A 41 11.66 25.60 24.47
C MET A 41 12.67 26.77 24.48
N ALA A 42 12.63 27.62 23.47
CA ALA A 42 13.55 28.76 23.37
C ALA A 42 13.22 29.88 24.39
N GLU A 43 11.97 29.99 24.83
CA GLU A 43 11.53 31.04 25.73
C GLU A 43 11.36 30.54 27.20
N GLN A 44 10.15 30.19 27.60
CA GLN A 44 9.84 29.90 29.03
C GLN A 44 9.50 28.42 29.27
N LYS A 45 9.67 27.53 28.30
CA LYS A 45 9.22 26.12 28.34
C LYS A 45 7.71 25.94 28.54
N SER A 46 6.93 27.04 28.47
CA SER A 46 5.48 27.01 28.63
C SER A 46 4.78 26.93 27.27
N ILE A 47 3.72 26.12 27.19
CA ILE A 47 2.91 25.93 26.00
C ILE A 47 1.44 25.80 26.37
N PHE A 48 0.54 26.23 25.50
CA PHE A 48 -0.89 26.04 25.69
C PHE A 48 -1.38 24.80 24.96
N LEU A 49 -2.07 23.90 25.65
CA LEU A 49 -2.59 22.65 25.11
C LEU A 49 -4.11 22.74 25.03
N ALA A 50 -4.67 22.66 23.84
CA ALA A 50 -6.12 22.65 23.64
C ALA A 50 -6.52 21.55 22.66
N ALA A 51 -7.67 20.90 22.89
CA ALA A 51 -8.14 19.82 22.02
C ALA A 51 -8.82 20.37 20.77
N GLN A 52 -8.83 19.57 19.73
CA GLN A 52 -9.61 19.81 18.52
C GLN A 52 -11.06 19.33 18.70
N ARG A 53 -12.02 20.11 18.15
CA ARG A 53 -13.44 19.70 18.13
C ARG A 53 -13.69 18.48 17.26
N ASN A 54 -12.92 18.34 16.16
CA ASN A 54 -12.96 17.18 15.29
C ASN A 54 -11.58 16.51 15.19
N PRO A 55 -11.38 15.33 15.80
CA PRO A 55 -10.10 14.61 15.80
C PRO A 55 -9.58 14.23 14.42
N ASN A 56 -10.47 14.09 13.42
CA ASN A 56 -10.13 13.66 12.07
C ASN A 56 -9.59 14.78 11.18
N ASN A 57 -9.64 16.05 11.64
CA ASN A 57 -9.11 17.18 10.88
C ASN A 57 -7.58 17.24 11.03
N ASN A 58 -6.85 17.04 9.92
CA ASN A 58 -5.39 17.10 9.92
C ASN A 58 -4.84 18.53 9.98
N GLU A 59 -5.59 19.50 9.45
CA GLU A 59 -5.22 20.92 9.41
C GLU A 59 -6.32 21.75 10.11
N PRO A 60 -6.34 21.79 11.45
CA PRO A 60 -7.34 22.55 12.18
C PRO A 60 -7.14 24.05 11.96
N LYS A 61 -8.26 24.76 11.87
CA LYS A 61 -8.30 26.22 11.91
C LYS A 61 -8.59 26.66 13.35
N SER A 62 -8.45 27.94 13.67
CA SER A 62 -8.76 28.49 14.99
C SER A 62 -10.15 28.10 15.50
N ALA A 63 -11.16 28.09 14.63
CA ALA A 63 -12.53 27.68 14.98
C ALA A 63 -12.70 26.19 15.32
N ASP A 64 -11.76 25.35 14.90
CA ASP A 64 -11.79 23.90 15.15
C ASP A 64 -11.17 23.52 16.51
N ILE A 65 -10.67 24.48 17.28
CA ILE A 65 -10.00 24.28 18.57
C ILE A 65 -10.94 24.72 19.68
N TYR A 66 -10.92 24.02 20.79
CA TYR A 66 -11.65 24.43 21.99
C TYR A 66 -10.97 25.65 22.65
N GLU A 67 -11.76 26.57 23.14
CA GLU A 67 -11.26 27.79 23.75
C GLU A 67 -10.60 27.54 25.14
N THR A 68 -11.11 26.55 25.88
CA THR A 68 -10.57 26.18 27.18
C THR A 68 -9.56 25.04 27.01
N GLY A 69 -8.38 25.24 27.57
CA GLY A 69 -7.28 24.30 27.55
C GLY A 69 -6.44 24.37 28.83
N THR A 70 -5.22 23.86 28.73
CA THR A 70 -4.30 23.79 29.86
C THR A 70 -2.96 24.44 29.50
N VAL A 71 -2.51 25.38 30.30
CA VAL A 71 -1.12 25.88 30.28
C VAL A 71 -0.23 24.76 30.81
N ALA A 72 0.75 24.35 30.08
CA ALA A 72 1.61 23.24 30.40
C ALA A 72 3.09 23.60 30.27
N ASN A 73 3.94 22.90 31.00
CA ASN A 73 5.39 22.94 30.83
C ASN A 73 5.86 21.77 29.98
N VAL A 74 6.83 22.03 29.11
CA VAL A 74 7.57 21.02 28.37
C VAL A 74 8.74 20.53 29.23
N LEU A 75 8.63 19.29 29.69
CA LEU A 75 9.65 18.68 30.58
C LEU A 75 10.81 18.10 29.77
N GLN A 76 10.50 17.40 28.68
CA GLN A 76 11.49 16.72 27.84
C GLN A 76 11.01 16.61 26.41
N ILE A 77 11.93 16.77 25.47
CA ILE A 77 11.69 16.51 24.05
C ILE A 77 12.70 15.48 23.54
N LEU A 78 12.19 14.49 22.79
CA LEU A 78 13.00 13.50 22.10
C LEU A 78 12.60 13.49 20.62
N LYS A 79 13.53 13.82 19.72
CA LYS A 79 13.32 13.76 18.29
C LYS A 79 13.51 12.33 17.81
N LEU A 80 12.50 11.78 17.12
CA LEU A 80 12.52 10.42 16.56
C LEU A 80 13.11 10.43 15.14
N THR A 81 13.50 9.27 14.68
CA THR A 81 14.14 9.09 13.36
C THR A 81 13.20 9.35 12.17
N ASP A 82 11.89 9.30 12.39
CA ASP A 82 10.84 9.58 11.41
C ASP A 82 10.46 11.07 11.32
N GLY A 83 11.17 11.94 12.05
CA GLY A 83 10.90 13.37 12.11
C GLY A 83 9.82 13.78 13.10
N THR A 84 9.13 12.84 13.76
CA THR A 84 8.18 13.16 14.84
C THR A 84 8.91 13.49 16.14
N MET A 85 8.26 14.28 17.01
CA MET A 85 8.76 14.60 18.34
C MET A 85 7.95 13.89 19.42
N LYS A 86 8.61 13.17 20.29
CA LYS A 86 8.03 12.68 21.55
C LYS A 86 8.31 13.70 22.64
N VAL A 87 7.25 14.29 23.17
CA VAL A 87 7.33 15.40 24.14
C VAL A 87 6.66 14.97 25.43
N LEU A 88 7.35 15.11 26.54
CA LEU A 88 6.77 14.95 27.87
C LEU A 88 6.29 16.30 28.35
N VAL A 89 5.00 16.43 28.62
CA VAL A 89 4.37 17.68 29.11
C VAL A 89 3.76 17.47 30.47
N GLU A 90 3.77 18.55 31.30
CA GLU A 90 3.10 18.64 32.59
C GLU A 90 2.09 19.77 32.53
N GLY A 91 0.81 19.45 32.71
CA GLY A 91 -0.23 20.45 32.84
C GLY A 91 -0.08 21.23 34.12
N LEU A 92 -0.10 22.57 34.04
CA LEU A 92 0.05 23.44 35.21
C LEU A 92 -1.29 24.01 35.70
N GLN A 93 -2.00 24.73 34.83
CA GLN A 93 -3.17 25.49 35.14
C GLN A 93 -4.11 25.59 33.97
N ARG A 94 -5.41 25.71 34.20
CA ARG A 94 -6.40 26.02 33.17
C ARG A 94 -6.19 27.39 32.57
N GLY A 95 -6.46 27.52 31.32
CA GLY A 95 -6.47 28.76 30.58
C GLY A 95 -7.62 28.81 29.59
N ARG A 96 -8.00 30.05 29.25
CA ARG A 96 -8.96 30.29 28.16
C ARG A 96 -8.32 31.16 27.11
N ILE A 97 -8.50 30.79 25.87
CA ILE A 97 -8.07 31.56 24.70
C ILE A 97 -8.98 32.80 24.63
N GLU A 98 -8.39 33.96 24.66
CA GLU A 98 -9.06 35.26 24.47
C GLU A 98 -8.99 35.65 22.98
N SER A 99 -7.80 35.48 22.35
CA SER A 99 -7.59 35.80 20.97
C SER A 99 -6.47 34.93 20.37
N PHE A 100 -6.57 34.69 19.05
CA PHE A 100 -5.46 34.12 18.30
C PHE A 100 -4.58 35.26 17.80
N VAL A 101 -3.27 35.15 17.97
CA VAL A 101 -2.30 36.09 17.45
C VAL A 101 -1.96 35.65 16.02
N ASP A 102 -1.89 36.61 15.10
CA ASP A 102 -1.58 36.30 13.69
C ASP A 102 -0.10 35.92 13.55
N ASN A 103 0.14 34.65 13.39
CA ASN A 103 1.45 34.07 13.21
C ASN A 103 1.39 33.01 12.07
N PRO A 104 2.15 33.17 10.99
CA PRO A 104 2.09 32.25 9.84
C PRO A 104 2.69 30.87 10.12
N ASP A 105 3.63 30.78 11.05
CA ASP A 105 4.46 29.60 11.25
C ASP A 105 3.84 28.58 12.20
N TYR A 106 3.15 29.04 13.25
CA TYR A 106 2.48 28.18 14.25
C TYR A 106 1.28 28.92 14.88
N PHE A 107 0.47 28.18 15.63
CA PHE A 107 -0.61 28.79 16.39
C PHE A 107 -0.07 29.47 17.63
N GLU A 108 -0.37 30.76 17.81
CA GLU A 108 -0.05 31.55 18.95
C GLU A 108 -1.33 32.17 19.53
N VAL A 109 -1.49 32.15 20.83
CA VAL A 109 -2.72 32.54 21.49
C VAL A 109 -2.46 33.44 22.72
N GLU A 110 -3.30 34.44 22.88
CA GLU A 110 -3.42 35.19 24.14
C GLU A 110 -4.33 34.42 25.09
N VAL A 111 -3.81 33.98 26.20
CA VAL A 111 -4.50 33.11 27.16
C VAL A 111 -4.68 33.87 28.48
N SER A 112 -5.91 33.87 28.98
CA SER A 112 -6.20 34.28 30.37
C SER A 112 -6.05 33.06 31.30
N ARG A 113 -5.25 33.20 32.35
CA ARG A 113 -5.11 32.16 33.39
C ARG A 113 -6.37 32.12 34.25
N ILE A 114 -6.89 30.93 34.48
CA ILE A 114 -8.09 30.73 35.29
C ILE A 114 -7.65 30.35 36.70
N HIS A 115 -7.91 31.22 37.67
CA HIS A 115 -7.70 30.93 39.10
C HIS A 115 -8.90 30.15 39.63
N GLU A 116 -8.67 28.99 40.17
CA GLU A 116 -9.70 28.14 40.77
C GLU A 116 -9.83 28.44 42.24
N ASN A 117 -11.06 28.41 42.74
CA ASN A 117 -11.34 28.68 44.14
C ASN A 117 -11.33 27.35 44.94
N ASP A 118 -10.39 27.23 45.87
CA ASP A 118 -10.16 26.03 46.68
C ASP A 118 -10.98 25.97 47.97
N GLN A 119 -12.11 26.67 48.06
CA GLN A 119 -12.92 26.62 49.26
C GLN A 119 -13.51 25.23 49.52
N LEU A 120 -12.98 24.57 50.53
CA LEU A 120 -13.42 23.26 50.99
C LEU A 120 -14.68 23.37 51.86
N THR A 121 -15.84 23.57 51.19
CA THR A 121 -17.13 23.56 51.92
C THR A 121 -17.51 22.16 52.37
N PRO A 122 -18.39 21.99 53.41
CA PRO A 122 -18.85 20.67 53.84
C PRO A 122 -19.47 19.85 52.68
N ASP A 123 -20.20 20.51 51.76
CA ASP A 123 -20.84 19.89 50.61
C ASP A 123 -19.82 19.37 49.60
N VAL A 124 -18.78 20.15 49.30
CA VAL A 124 -17.68 19.74 48.40
C VAL A 124 -16.94 18.55 49.00
N LYS A 125 -16.71 18.54 50.31
CA LYS A 125 -16.08 17.42 51.02
C LYS A 125 -16.93 16.14 50.95
N ALA A 126 -18.25 16.26 51.06
CA ALA A 126 -19.17 15.12 50.89
C ALA A 126 -19.17 14.60 49.47
N LEU A 127 -19.11 15.49 48.43
CA LEU A 127 -18.99 15.12 47.03
C LEU A 127 -17.69 14.41 46.75
N MET A 128 -16.54 14.89 47.24
CA MET A 128 -15.25 14.21 47.07
C MET A 128 -15.29 12.79 47.63
N ARG A 129 -15.86 12.58 48.80
CA ARG A 129 -16.04 11.25 49.39
C ARG A 129 -16.93 10.36 48.50
N SER A 130 -18.03 10.90 47.99
CA SER A 130 -18.94 10.17 47.10
C SER A 130 -18.27 9.77 45.79
N VAL A 131 -17.54 10.70 45.18
CA VAL A 131 -16.73 10.44 43.96
C VAL A 131 -15.68 9.38 44.24
N GLY A 132 -14.94 9.47 45.34
CA GLY A 132 -13.92 8.50 45.73
C GLY A 132 -14.48 7.09 45.91
N THR A 133 -15.64 6.99 46.57
CA THR A 133 -16.31 5.67 46.78
C THR A 133 -16.73 5.04 45.43
N VAL A 134 -17.31 5.85 44.56
CA VAL A 134 -17.73 5.39 43.22
C VAL A 134 -16.51 5.06 42.33
N PHE A 135 -15.47 5.86 42.40
CA PHE A 135 -14.21 5.63 41.68
C PHE A 135 -13.52 4.34 42.13
N ASP A 136 -13.43 4.09 43.44
CA ASP A 136 -12.89 2.80 43.94
C ASP A 136 -13.69 1.61 43.46
N GLN A 137 -15.03 1.70 43.39
CA GLN A 137 -15.88 0.66 42.83
C GLN A 137 -15.67 0.51 41.33
N TYR A 138 -15.48 1.60 40.61
CA TYR A 138 -15.22 1.58 39.15
C TYR A 138 -13.88 0.92 38.83
N VAL A 139 -12.80 1.27 39.54
CA VAL A 139 -11.48 0.66 39.38
C VAL A 139 -11.52 -0.84 39.68
N LYS A 140 -12.26 -1.29 40.70
CA LYS A 140 -12.45 -2.73 40.97
C LYS A 140 -13.23 -3.46 39.89
N LEU A 141 -14.07 -2.79 39.13
CA LEU A 141 -14.82 -3.38 38.02
C LEU A 141 -14.06 -3.32 36.70
N ASN A 142 -13.24 -2.31 36.49
CA ASN A 142 -12.48 -2.06 35.26
C ASN A 142 -11.00 -2.45 35.46
N GLN A 143 -10.63 -3.63 34.99
CA GLN A 143 -9.26 -4.17 35.10
C GLN A 143 -8.20 -3.39 34.30
N LYS A 144 -8.60 -2.42 33.48
CA LYS A 144 -7.67 -1.61 32.67
C LYS A 144 -7.03 -0.46 33.43
N ILE A 145 -7.57 -0.09 34.59
CA ILE A 145 -7.05 1.01 35.41
C ILE A 145 -6.20 0.44 36.54
N PRO A 146 -4.95 0.92 36.74
CA PRO A 146 -4.09 0.45 37.81
C PRO A 146 -4.66 0.84 39.16
N LEU A 147 -4.54 -0.05 40.15
CA LEU A 147 -5.00 0.19 41.54
C LEU A 147 -4.31 1.40 42.20
N GLU A 148 -3.14 1.76 41.71
CA GLU A 148 -2.37 2.94 42.14
C GLU A 148 -3.12 4.26 41.88
N ALA A 149 -4.05 4.30 40.93
CA ALA A 149 -4.88 5.47 40.65
C ALA A 149 -5.76 5.86 41.85
N VAL A 150 -6.26 4.88 42.61
CA VAL A 150 -7.02 5.14 43.83
C VAL A 150 -6.12 5.70 44.91
N ALA A 151 -4.92 5.16 45.10
CA ALA A 151 -3.93 5.66 46.05
C ALA A 151 -3.45 7.08 45.70
N ALA A 152 -3.25 7.36 44.42
CA ALA A 152 -2.84 8.67 43.91
C ALA A 152 -3.89 9.78 44.24
N SER A 153 -5.18 9.43 44.14
CA SER A 153 -6.27 10.40 44.45
C SER A 153 -6.56 10.54 45.93
N ALA A 154 -6.30 9.52 46.74
CA ALA A 154 -6.71 9.47 48.15
C ALA A 154 -6.10 10.57 49.06
N ASN A 155 -4.91 11.08 48.71
CA ASN A 155 -4.16 12.05 49.48
C ASN A 155 -4.36 13.51 49.03
N ILE A 156 -5.21 13.76 48.03
CA ILE A 156 -5.44 15.09 47.47
C ILE A 156 -6.57 15.76 48.25
N LEU A 157 -6.26 16.92 48.85
CA LEU A 157 -7.21 17.70 49.63
C LEU A 157 -7.88 18.81 48.81
N GLU A 158 -7.24 19.24 47.71
CA GLU A 158 -7.75 20.32 46.86
C GLU A 158 -8.84 19.74 45.92
N PRO A 159 -10.09 20.30 45.98
CA PRO A 159 -11.21 19.70 45.24
C PRO A 159 -11.04 19.67 43.74
N HIS A 160 -10.48 20.69 43.11
CA HIS A 160 -10.24 20.78 41.69
C HIS A 160 -9.19 19.77 41.26
N ARG A 161 -8.06 19.68 41.96
CA ARG A 161 -6.98 18.72 41.69
C ARG A 161 -7.45 17.27 41.87
N TYR A 162 -8.30 17.03 42.88
CA TYR A 162 -8.90 15.72 43.09
C TYR A 162 -9.76 15.28 41.91
N ALA A 163 -10.64 16.17 41.42
CA ALA A 163 -11.50 15.85 40.27
C ALA A 163 -10.67 15.62 38.99
N ASP A 164 -9.65 16.44 38.76
CA ASP A 164 -8.79 16.36 37.57
C ASP A 164 -7.94 15.11 37.57
N THR A 165 -7.39 14.73 38.73
CA THR A 165 -6.62 13.49 38.86
C THR A 165 -7.48 12.27 38.53
N ILE A 166 -8.71 12.19 39.01
CA ILE A 166 -9.61 11.09 38.67
C ILE A 166 -9.97 11.11 37.17
N ALA A 167 -10.32 12.28 36.61
CA ALA A 167 -10.66 12.44 35.22
C ALA A 167 -9.51 12.03 34.25
N ALA A 168 -8.25 12.23 34.67
CA ALA A 168 -7.07 11.84 33.93
C ALA A 168 -6.96 10.32 33.77
N TYR A 169 -7.28 9.53 34.81
CA TYR A 169 -7.23 8.06 34.77
C TYR A 169 -8.42 7.41 34.06
N MET A 170 -9.49 8.17 33.82
CA MET A 170 -10.71 7.62 33.25
C MET A 170 -10.64 7.52 31.71
N VAL A 171 -11.26 6.49 31.17
CA VAL A 171 -11.39 6.28 29.71
C VAL A 171 -12.74 6.84 29.26
N PHE A 172 -12.86 8.17 29.23
CA PHE A 172 -14.04 8.87 28.76
C PHE A 172 -13.89 9.34 27.31
N GLN A 173 -15.00 9.68 26.67
CA GLN A 173 -14.97 10.34 25.37
C GLN A 173 -14.33 11.74 25.50
N THR A 174 -13.63 12.18 24.44
CA THR A 174 -12.95 13.48 24.42
C THR A 174 -13.90 14.63 24.77
N LYS A 175 -15.16 14.56 24.34
CA LYS A 175 -16.18 15.55 24.64
C LYS A 175 -16.50 15.64 26.15
N GLU A 176 -16.65 14.50 26.80
CA GLU A 176 -16.94 14.45 28.27
C GLU A 176 -15.75 14.99 29.09
N LYS A 177 -14.53 14.62 28.68
CA LYS A 177 -13.32 15.18 29.31
C LYS A 177 -13.21 16.69 29.13
N GLN A 178 -13.56 17.19 27.95
CA GLN A 178 -13.56 18.62 27.65
C GLN A 178 -14.60 19.35 28.50
N GLU A 179 -15.80 18.82 28.64
CA GLU A 179 -16.83 19.39 29.52
C GLU A 179 -16.42 19.48 30.99
N LEU A 180 -15.65 18.47 31.45
CA LEU A 180 -15.05 18.50 32.80
C LEU A 180 -13.96 19.59 32.91
N LEU A 181 -13.13 19.75 31.87
CA LEU A 181 -12.10 20.78 31.82
C LEU A 181 -12.71 22.19 31.82
N GLU A 182 -13.82 22.40 31.12
CA GLU A 182 -14.54 23.69 31.04
C GLU A 182 -15.35 24.04 32.27
N THR A 183 -15.65 23.06 33.14
CA THR A 183 -16.40 23.29 34.35
C THR A 183 -15.50 23.85 35.47
N LEU A 184 -15.57 25.17 35.72
CA LEU A 184 -14.64 25.87 36.59
C LEU A 184 -14.97 25.67 38.07
N ASN A 185 -16.27 25.60 38.43
CA ASN A 185 -16.69 25.37 39.80
C ASN A 185 -16.37 23.92 40.23
N PRO A 186 -15.59 23.72 41.34
CA PRO A 186 -15.21 22.39 41.78
C PRO A 186 -16.39 21.50 42.19
N ALA A 187 -17.45 22.06 42.77
CA ALA A 187 -18.65 21.31 43.17
C ALA A 187 -19.41 20.79 41.93
N ASP A 188 -19.57 21.62 40.92
CA ASP A 188 -20.25 21.26 39.66
C ASP A 188 -19.42 20.22 38.88
N ARG A 189 -18.08 20.37 38.85
CA ARG A 189 -17.17 19.44 38.25
C ARG A 189 -17.24 18.06 38.92
N LEU A 190 -17.21 18.00 40.23
CA LEU A 190 -17.35 16.78 41.02
C LEU A 190 -18.72 16.12 40.81
N ASN A 191 -19.79 16.91 40.71
CA ASN A 191 -21.12 16.40 40.40
C ASN A 191 -21.20 15.79 38.98
N LYS A 192 -20.64 16.46 37.98
CA LYS A 192 -20.56 15.95 36.63
C LYS A 192 -19.72 14.65 36.55
N LEU A 193 -18.55 14.67 37.20
CA LEU A 193 -17.68 13.51 37.29
C LEU A 193 -18.39 12.33 37.97
N LEU A 194 -19.14 12.57 39.05
CA LEU A 194 -19.93 11.55 39.73
C LEU A 194 -21.04 10.98 38.81
N GLY A 195 -21.67 11.84 38.01
CA GLY A 195 -22.69 11.44 37.04
C GLY A 195 -22.11 10.51 35.96
N ILE A 196 -20.99 10.91 35.37
CA ILE A 196 -20.31 10.11 34.33
C ILE A 196 -19.81 8.78 34.91
N LEU A 197 -19.18 8.80 36.10
CA LEU A 197 -18.73 7.58 36.78
C LEU A 197 -19.87 6.58 37.05
N LYS A 198 -21.05 7.09 37.49
CA LYS A 198 -22.22 6.23 37.71
C LYS A 198 -22.74 5.61 36.42
N SER A 199 -22.82 6.40 35.36
CA SER A 199 -23.24 5.91 34.04
C SER A 199 -22.31 4.82 33.54
N GLU A 200 -21.01 5.06 33.56
CA GLU A 200 -19.99 4.08 33.15
C GLU A 200 -20.03 2.81 34.02
N MET A 201 -20.26 2.94 35.33
CA MET A 201 -20.43 1.79 36.21
C MET A 201 -21.65 0.94 35.85
N GLU A 202 -22.75 1.56 35.43
CA GLU A 202 -23.93 0.82 34.96
C GLU A 202 -23.63 0.02 33.68
N VAL A 203 -22.94 0.63 32.73
CA VAL A 203 -22.49 -0.03 31.51
C VAL A 203 -21.61 -1.25 31.85
N LEU A 204 -20.58 -1.07 32.68
CA LEU A 204 -19.70 -2.16 33.11
C LEU A 204 -20.42 -3.28 33.86
N LYS A 205 -21.42 -2.94 34.69
CA LYS A 205 -22.27 -3.93 35.38
C LYS A 205 -23.12 -4.73 34.41
N ILE A 206 -23.63 -4.07 33.34
CA ILE A 206 -24.38 -4.74 32.28
C ILE A 206 -23.47 -5.67 31.50
N GLU A 207 -22.29 -5.18 31.08
CA GLU A 207 -21.29 -6.01 30.39
C GLU A 207 -20.92 -7.24 31.22
N LYS A 208 -20.62 -7.06 32.52
CA LYS A 208 -20.30 -8.17 33.42
C LYS A 208 -21.46 -9.13 33.59
N ARG A 209 -22.70 -8.63 33.59
CA ARG A 209 -23.91 -9.45 33.66
C ARG A 209 -24.13 -10.24 32.38
N VAL A 210 -23.89 -9.63 31.21
CA VAL A 210 -23.96 -10.29 29.90
C VAL A 210 -22.88 -11.36 29.81
N HIS A 211 -21.62 -11.01 30.13
CA HIS A 211 -20.53 -11.99 30.18
C HIS A 211 -20.81 -13.12 31.18
N GLY A 212 -21.37 -12.78 32.34
CA GLY A 212 -21.79 -13.79 33.34
C GLY A 212 -22.92 -14.70 32.84
N ARG A 213 -23.88 -14.18 32.06
CA ARG A 213 -24.92 -14.99 31.41
C ARG A 213 -24.36 -15.90 30.34
N VAL A 214 -23.50 -15.33 29.45
CA VAL A 214 -22.80 -16.09 28.41
C VAL A 214 -21.96 -17.20 29.05
N ARG A 215 -21.21 -16.88 30.11
CA ARG A 215 -20.42 -17.85 30.84
C ARG A 215 -21.29 -18.94 31.51
N LYS A 216 -22.40 -18.56 32.17
CA LYS A 216 -23.34 -19.53 32.74
C LYS A 216 -24.04 -20.37 31.66
N GLN A 217 -24.28 -19.81 30.51
CA GLN A 217 -24.84 -20.53 29.37
C GLN A 217 -23.82 -21.49 28.76
N MET A 218 -22.56 -21.07 28.68
CA MET A 218 -21.43 -21.94 28.33
C MET A 218 -21.21 -23.04 29.39
N GLU A 219 -21.24 -22.68 30.68
CA GLU A 219 -21.12 -23.67 31.78
C GLU A 219 -22.30 -24.65 31.80
N ARG A 220 -23.55 -24.21 31.49
CA ARG A 220 -24.69 -25.12 31.29
C ARG A 220 -24.50 -25.97 30.07
N SER A 221 -24.14 -25.41 28.94
CA SER A 221 -23.83 -26.18 27.71
C SER A 221 -22.64 -27.12 27.93
N GLN A 222 -21.62 -26.69 28.66
CA GLN A 222 -20.52 -27.57 29.06
C GLN A 222 -20.96 -28.65 30.03
N LYS A 223 -21.87 -28.35 30.97
CA LYS A 223 -22.40 -29.32 31.91
C LYS A 223 -23.38 -30.29 31.23
N GLU A 224 -24.19 -29.82 30.31
CA GLU A 224 -25.02 -30.71 29.45
C GLU A 224 -24.16 -31.50 28.46
N PHE A 225 -23.12 -30.89 27.92
CA PHE A 225 -22.11 -31.59 27.12
C PHE A 225 -21.34 -32.60 27.98
N TYR A 226 -20.91 -32.20 29.19
CA TYR A 226 -20.24 -33.09 30.15
C TYR A 226 -21.12 -34.24 30.62
N LEU A 227 -22.42 -34.00 30.91
CA LEU A 227 -23.41 -35.05 31.23
C LEU A 227 -23.71 -35.93 30.02
N ASN A 228 -23.84 -35.37 28.82
CA ASN A 228 -23.95 -36.14 27.58
C ASN A 228 -22.65 -36.89 27.26
N GLU A 229 -21.48 -36.29 27.55
CA GLU A 229 -20.19 -36.94 27.45
C GLU A 229 -19.99 -38.01 28.56
N GLN A 230 -20.52 -37.83 29.80
CA GLN A 230 -20.53 -38.89 30.77
C GLN A 230 -21.48 -40.04 30.37
N ILE A 231 -22.64 -39.72 29.82
CA ILE A 231 -23.53 -40.75 29.23
C ILE A 231 -22.86 -41.43 28.03
N LYS A 232 -22.23 -40.68 27.17
CA LYS A 232 -21.39 -41.18 26.10
C LYS A 232 -20.14 -41.89 26.65
N ALA A 233 -19.50 -41.41 27.72
CA ALA A 233 -18.34 -42.07 28.32
C ALA A 233 -18.72 -43.37 28.99
N ILE A 234 -19.89 -43.46 29.67
CA ILE A 234 -20.41 -44.70 30.21
C ILE A 234 -20.86 -45.65 29.08
N GLN A 235 -21.49 -45.15 28.04
CA GLN A 235 -21.74 -45.91 26.80
C GLN A 235 -20.47 -46.25 26.04
N LYS A 236 -19.43 -45.48 26.20
CA LYS A 236 -18.12 -45.53 25.54
C LYS A 236 -17.06 -46.28 26.32
N GLU A 237 -17.15 -46.39 27.66
CA GLU A 237 -16.33 -47.32 28.44
C GLU A 237 -16.65 -48.77 28.11
N LEU A 238 -17.90 -49.05 27.70
CA LEU A 238 -18.29 -50.35 27.14
C LEU A 238 -17.88 -50.58 25.67
N GLY A 239 -17.57 -49.48 24.87
CA GLY A 239 -17.22 -49.58 23.45
C GLY A 239 -15.97 -48.83 23.00
N LYS A 240 -15.37 -47.96 23.81
CA LYS A 240 -14.31 -46.99 23.40
C LYS A 240 -12.87 -47.49 23.44
N ARG A 241 -12.60 -48.61 24.04
CA ARG A 241 -11.25 -49.21 23.87
C ARG A 241 -10.99 -49.63 22.44
N ASP A 242 -12.06 -49.86 21.65
CA ASP A 242 -11.95 -50.24 20.24
C ASP A 242 -11.86 -49.03 19.29
N GLU A 243 -12.56 -47.93 19.55
CA GLU A 243 -12.46 -46.73 18.72
C GLU A 243 -11.07 -46.03 18.83
N PHE A 244 -10.52 -45.89 20.05
CA PHE A 244 -9.19 -45.31 20.24
C PHE A 244 -8.10 -46.19 19.64
N LYS A 245 -8.21 -47.50 19.76
CA LYS A 245 -7.34 -48.45 19.08
C LYS A 245 -7.49 -48.35 17.56
N SER A 246 -8.72 -48.24 17.06
CA SER A 246 -8.97 -48.06 15.63
C SER A 246 -8.36 -46.77 15.11
N ASP A 247 -8.48 -45.66 15.84
CA ASP A 247 -7.87 -44.36 15.51
C ASP A 247 -6.34 -44.43 15.49
N MET A 248 -5.73 -45.10 16.48
CA MET A 248 -4.30 -45.31 16.55
C MET A 248 -3.78 -46.18 15.40
N ASP A 249 -4.52 -47.24 15.06
CA ASP A 249 -4.20 -48.11 13.93
C ASP A 249 -4.37 -47.38 12.59
N GLU A 250 -5.36 -46.49 12.48
CA GLU A 250 -5.50 -45.61 11.31
C GLU A 250 -4.30 -44.66 11.17
N LEU A 251 -3.87 -43.98 12.24
CA LEU A 251 -2.68 -43.14 12.25
C LEU A 251 -1.41 -43.92 11.92
N LYS A 252 -1.23 -45.13 12.46
CA LYS A 252 -0.13 -46.04 12.08
C LYS A 252 -0.14 -46.36 10.60
N GLN A 253 -1.31 -46.64 10.04
CA GLN A 253 -1.45 -46.93 8.61
C GLN A 253 -1.15 -45.65 7.76
N LYS A 254 -1.59 -44.47 8.17
CA LYS A 254 -1.29 -43.20 7.52
C LYS A 254 0.23 -42.93 7.51
N ILE A 255 0.90 -43.12 8.65
CA ILE A 255 2.38 -43.00 8.76
C ILE A 255 3.08 -43.93 7.78
N LYS A 256 2.69 -45.22 7.74
CA LYS A 256 3.28 -46.19 6.79
C LYS A 256 3.03 -45.83 5.33
N LYS A 257 1.83 -45.32 4.99
CA LYS A 257 1.45 -44.91 3.61
C LYS A 257 2.15 -43.63 3.17
N ALA A 258 2.52 -42.75 4.10
CA ALA A 258 3.15 -41.45 3.81
C ALA A 258 4.56 -41.59 3.20
N LYS A 259 5.25 -42.71 3.39
CA LYS A 259 6.62 -42.99 2.90
C LYS A 259 7.63 -41.90 3.27
N MET A 260 7.58 -41.47 4.54
CA MET A 260 8.48 -40.47 5.09
C MET A 260 9.95 -40.88 5.03
N PRO A 261 10.92 -39.97 5.01
CA PRO A 261 12.32 -40.23 5.29
C PRO A 261 12.49 -40.94 6.63
N LYS A 262 13.56 -41.72 6.78
CA LYS A 262 13.77 -42.61 7.93
C LYS A 262 13.71 -41.85 9.27
N GLU A 263 14.43 -40.76 9.37
CA GLU A 263 14.50 -39.90 10.59
C GLU A 263 13.13 -39.35 10.99
N ILE A 264 12.36 -38.84 10.00
CA ILE A 264 11.04 -38.26 10.23
C ILE A 264 10.03 -39.34 10.62
N ASN A 265 10.13 -40.53 9.99
CA ASN A 265 9.31 -41.67 10.34
C ASN A 265 9.57 -42.15 11.77
N GLU A 266 10.83 -42.21 12.21
CA GLU A 266 11.21 -42.52 13.59
C GLU A 266 10.65 -41.49 14.58
N LYS A 267 10.72 -40.18 14.24
CA LYS A 267 10.13 -39.11 15.04
C LYS A 267 8.61 -39.26 15.13
N ALA A 268 7.93 -39.50 14.00
CA ALA A 268 6.48 -39.71 13.97
C ALA A 268 6.05 -40.92 14.81
N ILE A 269 6.79 -42.05 14.74
CA ILE A 269 6.51 -43.25 15.55
C ILE A 269 6.76 -42.98 17.03
N LYS A 270 7.79 -42.20 17.39
CA LYS A 270 8.05 -41.81 18.77
C LYS A 270 6.93 -40.94 19.36
N GLU A 271 6.46 -39.95 18.60
CA GLU A 271 5.32 -39.12 19.02
C GLU A 271 4.02 -39.94 19.08
N LEU A 272 3.82 -40.90 18.18
CA LEU A 272 2.68 -41.78 18.24
C LEU A 272 2.69 -42.64 19.50
N LYS A 273 3.83 -43.22 19.87
CA LYS A 273 3.97 -43.96 21.14
C LYS A 273 3.72 -43.06 22.36
N ARG A 274 4.13 -41.81 22.29
CA ARG A 274 3.84 -40.83 23.34
C ARG A 274 2.34 -40.54 23.43
N LEU A 275 1.66 -40.37 22.26
CA LEU A 275 0.21 -40.20 22.20
C LEU A 275 -0.55 -41.40 22.77
N GLU A 276 -0.07 -42.61 22.55
CA GLU A 276 -0.67 -43.84 23.12
C GLU A 276 -0.68 -43.84 24.66
N LEU A 277 0.29 -43.15 25.30
CA LEU A 277 0.42 -43.04 26.76
C LEU A 277 -0.31 -41.86 27.37
N MET A 278 -0.79 -40.92 26.52
CA MET A 278 -1.53 -39.74 26.98
C MET A 278 -3.01 -40.05 27.25
N GLN A 279 -3.61 -39.23 28.12
CA GLN A 279 -5.07 -39.29 28.28
C GLN A 279 -5.76 -38.78 26.98
N PRO A 280 -6.68 -39.59 26.39
CA PRO A 280 -7.25 -39.28 25.06
C PRO A 280 -7.93 -37.90 24.92
N MET A 281 -8.41 -37.32 26.02
CA MET A 281 -9.12 -36.03 26.05
C MET A 281 -8.25 -34.83 26.49
N SER A 282 -6.95 -35.02 26.66
CA SER A 282 -6.06 -33.93 27.07
C SER A 282 -5.75 -33.00 25.91
N ALA A 283 -5.51 -31.72 26.20
CA ALA A 283 -5.08 -30.72 25.20
C ALA A 283 -3.77 -31.15 24.54
N GLU A 284 -2.85 -31.75 25.29
CA GLU A 284 -1.57 -32.27 24.78
C GLU A 284 -1.77 -33.41 23.79
N ALA A 285 -2.72 -34.33 24.03
CA ALA A 285 -3.03 -35.41 23.09
C ALA A 285 -3.57 -34.84 21.76
N THR A 286 -4.42 -33.83 21.82
CA THR A 286 -4.95 -33.16 20.61
C THR A 286 -3.82 -32.51 19.80
N VAL A 287 -2.89 -31.82 20.46
CA VAL A 287 -1.71 -31.20 19.81
C VAL A 287 -0.81 -32.29 19.19
N ALA A 288 -0.50 -33.34 19.93
CA ALA A 288 0.33 -34.44 19.43
C ALA A 288 -0.35 -35.17 18.25
N ARG A 289 -1.67 -35.43 18.32
CA ARG A 289 -2.44 -36.02 17.22
C ARG A 289 -2.38 -35.15 15.97
N THR A 290 -2.69 -33.85 16.10
CA THR A 290 -2.65 -32.90 14.99
C THR A 290 -1.27 -32.83 14.35
N TYR A 291 -0.21 -32.85 15.15
CA TYR A 291 1.18 -32.90 14.67
C TYR A 291 1.46 -34.14 13.82
N ILE A 292 1.07 -35.33 14.32
CA ILE A 292 1.25 -36.61 13.60
C ILE A 292 0.45 -36.61 12.29
N GLU A 293 -0.79 -36.08 12.31
CA GLU A 293 -1.63 -35.91 11.11
C GLU A 293 -0.96 -34.99 10.08
N TRP A 294 -0.35 -33.88 10.51
CA TRP A 294 0.41 -33.02 9.61
C TRP A 294 1.58 -33.75 8.96
N LEU A 295 2.39 -34.48 9.74
CA LEU A 295 3.49 -35.28 9.21
C LEU A 295 3.00 -36.35 8.23
N ALA A 296 1.92 -37.05 8.56
CA ALA A 296 1.36 -38.14 7.74
C ALA A 296 0.71 -37.67 6.44
N ASP A 297 0.11 -36.47 6.43
CA ASP A 297 -0.59 -35.91 5.28
C ASP A 297 0.33 -35.23 4.28
N LEU A 298 1.58 -34.90 4.69
CA LEU A 298 2.55 -34.27 3.79
C LEU A 298 3.02 -35.27 2.70
N PRO A 299 3.17 -34.82 1.46
CA PRO A 299 3.57 -35.67 0.34
C PRO A 299 5.10 -35.82 0.26
N TRP A 300 5.72 -36.67 1.06
CA TRP A 300 7.15 -36.86 1.12
C TRP A 300 7.80 -37.43 -0.15
N LYS A 301 7.10 -38.30 -0.87
CA LYS A 301 7.61 -38.96 -2.11
C LYS A 301 6.57 -39.02 -3.24
N LYS A 302 5.44 -38.31 -3.14
CA LYS A 302 4.43 -38.34 -4.18
C LYS A 302 4.71 -37.25 -5.22
N GLY A 303 5.40 -37.56 -6.32
CA GLY A 303 5.50 -36.70 -7.50
C GLY A 303 4.24 -36.78 -8.36
N ALA A 304 3.86 -35.68 -8.98
CA ALA A 304 3.04 -35.73 -10.17
C ALA A 304 3.90 -36.34 -11.28
N GLY A 305 3.56 -37.53 -11.75
CA GLY A 305 4.21 -38.37 -12.75
C GLY A 305 5.51 -37.91 -13.41
N ALA A 306 6.21 -38.85 -14.04
CA ALA A 306 7.50 -38.56 -14.69
C ALA A 306 7.39 -37.36 -15.62
N GLU A 307 8.30 -36.40 -15.45
CA GLU A 307 8.36 -35.14 -16.21
C GLU A 307 8.51 -35.38 -17.72
N LYS A 308 7.41 -35.40 -18.41
CA LYS A 308 7.40 -35.32 -19.87
C LYS A 308 7.16 -33.88 -20.32
N ILE A 309 8.04 -32.95 -19.90
CA ILE A 309 8.00 -31.61 -20.45
C ILE A 309 8.27 -31.69 -21.94
N LYS A 310 7.25 -31.48 -22.75
CA LYS A 310 7.38 -31.37 -24.20
C LYS A 310 7.29 -29.88 -24.56
N ILE A 311 8.42 -29.26 -24.87
CA ILE A 311 8.52 -27.83 -25.16
C ILE A 311 7.51 -27.37 -26.21
N PRO A 312 7.29 -28.09 -27.34
CA PRO A 312 6.26 -27.70 -28.31
C PRO A 312 4.83 -27.74 -27.77
N GLU A 313 4.52 -28.66 -26.83
CA GLU A 313 3.21 -28.70 -26.16
C GLU A 313 3.07 -27.56 -25.16
N ALA A 314 4.15 -27.25 -24.42
CA ALA A 314 4.19 -26.11 -23.51
C ALA A 314 3.94 -24.80 -24.24
N GLN A 315 4.59 -24.59 -25.40
CA GLN A 315 4.35 -23.42 -26.24
C GLN A 315 2.88 -23.32 -26.65
N LYS A 316 2.31 -24.43 -27.14
CA LYS A 316 0.89 -24.48 -27.57
C LYS A 316 -0.07 -24.16 -26.41
N ILE A 317 0.23 -24.60 -25.19
CA ILE A 317 -0.59 -24.29 -24.00
C ILE A 317 -0.52 -22.80 -23.69
N LEU A 318 0.68 -22.22 -23.70
CA LEU A 318 0.89 -20.81 -23.45
C LEU A 318 0.19 -19.94 -24.51
N ASP A 319 0.26 -20.33 -25.80
CA ASP A 319 -0.38 -19.61 -26.90
C ASP A 319 -1.90 -19.74 -26.86
N LYS A 320 -2.41 -20.90 -26.44
CA LYS A 320 -3.84 -21.12 -26.26
C LYS A 320 -4.43 -20.36 -25.08
N ASP A 321 -3.70 -20.25 -23.97
CA ASP A 321 -4.19 -19.65 -22.72
C ASP A 321 -3.92 -18.14 -22.65
N HIS A 322 -2.98 -17.58 -23.44
CA HIS A 322 -2.54 -16.18 -23.37
C HIS A 322 -2.41 -15.54 -24.76
N TYR A 323 -2.98 -14.35 -24.90
CA TYR A 323 -2.86 -13.53 -26.10
C TYR A 323 -1.58 -12.68 -26.07
N GLY A 324 -0.82 -12.62 -27.15
CA GLY A 324 0.43 -11.85 -27.21
C GLY A 324 1.50 -12.36 -26.22
N LEU A 325 2.26 -11.46 -25.62
CA LEU A 325 3.31 -11.72 -24.64
C LEU A 325 4.44 -12.62 -25.17
N GLU A 326 4.79 -12.50 -26.46
CA GLU A 326 5.72 -13.39 -27.18
C GLU A 326 7.06 -13.55 -26.45
N LYS A 327 7.74 -12.43 -26.11
CA LYS A 327 9.03 -12.44 -25.40
C LYS A 327 8.94 -13.14 -24.02
N VAL A 328 7.83 -12.97 -23.31
CA VAL A 328 7.62 -13.60 -21.99
C VAL A 328 7.41 -15.10 -22.14
N LYS A 329 6.62 -15.52 -23.15
CA LYS A 329 6.40 -16.94 -23.46
C LYS A 329 7.69 -17.63 -23.90
N GLU A 330 8.46 -16.98 -24.77
CA GLU A 330 9.77 -17.46 -25.21
C GLU A 330 10.69 -17.69 -24.00
N ARG A 331 10.81 -16.71 -23.11
CA ARG A 331 11.66 -16.83 -21.93
C ARG A 331 11.19 -17.92 -20.96
N ILE A 332 9.87 -18.07 -20.78
CA ILE A 332 9.31 -19.19 -20.00
C ILE A 332 9.67 -20.53 -20.64
N THR A 333 9.55 -20.67 -21.97
CA THR A 333 9.88 -21.93 -22.66
C THR A 333 11.37 -22.24 -22.63
N GLU A 334 12.25 -21.24 -22.71
CA GLU A 334 13.70 -21.40 -22.47
C GLU A 334 13.98 -21.91 -21.07
N HIS A 335 13.37 -21.31 -20.03
CA HIS A 335 13.52 -21.75 -18.65
C HIS A 335 13.07 -23.20 -18.47
N LEU A 336 11.92 -23.59 -19.05
CA LEU A 336 11.44 -24.96 -19.02
C LEU A 336 12.37 -25.93 -19.79
N ALA A 337 13.02 -25.48 -20.86
CA ALA A 337 13.98 -26.28 -21.60
C ALA A 337 15.26 -26.55 -20.78
N VAL A 338 15.77 -25.55 -20.09
CA VAL A 338 16.91 -25.70 -19.17
C VAL A 338 16.58 -26.69 -18.06
N MET A 339 15.42 -26.53 -17.42
CA MET A 339 14.97 -27.46 -16.37
C MET A 339 14.89 -28.92 -16.86
N LYS A 340 14.43 -29.13 -18.09
CA LYS A 340 14.36 -30.46 -18.70
C LYS A 340 15.73 -31.09 -18.90
N LEU A 341 16.73 -30.31 -19.29
CA LEU A 341 18.09 -30.79 -19.53
C LEU A 341 18.84 -31.08 -18.24
N VAL A 342 18.74 -30.17 -17.27
CA VAL A 342 19.50 -30.26 -16.00
C VAL A 342 18.88 -31.28 -15.05
N LYS A 343 17.60 -31.65 -15.23
CA LYS A 343 16.82 -32.55 -14.34
C LYS A 343 16.79 -32.14 -12.87
N LYS A 344 17.17 -30.92 -12.57
CA LYS A 344 17.10 -30.27 -11.24
C LYS A 344 16.59 -28.86 -11.41
N ILE A 345 15.80 -28.38 -10.46
CA ILE A 345 15.36 -26.99 -10.40
C ILE A 345 16.52 -26.19 -9.80
N ARG A 346 17.50 -25.88 -10.65
CA ARG A 346 18.61 -24.98 -10.30
C ARG A 346 18.61 -23.86 -11.33
N GLY A 347 18.21 -22.69 -10.92
CA GLY A 347 18.16 -21.51 -11.77
C GLY A 347 17.49 -20.36 -11.02
N PRO A 348 17.57 -19.16 -11.55
CA PRO A 348 16.88 -18.02 -10.95
C PRO A 348 15.36 -18.25 -10.93
N ILE A 349 14.70 -17.73 -9.92
CA ILE A 349 13.27 -17.86 -9.73
C ILE A 349 12.56 -16.90 -10.67
N LEU A 350 11.59 -17.38 -11.43
CA LEU A 350 10.81 -16.51 -12.30
C LEU A 350 9.96 -15.54 -11.50
N CYS A 351 10.21 -14.24 -11.66
CA CYS A 351 9.43 -13.17 -11.06
C CYS A 351 8.65 -12.41 -12.13
N LEU A 352 7.33 -12.57 -12.14
CA LEU A 352 6.42 -11.92 -13.09
C LEU A 352 6.03 -10.55 -12.55
N VAL A 353 6.53 -9.47 -13.16
CA VAL A 353 6.34 -8.10 -12.70
C VAL A 353 5.52 -7.32 -13.72
N GLY A 354 4.52 -6.59 -13.23
CA GLY A 354 3.70 -5.74 -14.12
C GLY A 354 2.39 -5.32 -13.46
N PRO A 355 1.61 -4.46 -14.12
CA PRO A 355 0.39 -3.91 -13.57
C PRO A 355 -0.65 -4.98 -13.25
N PRO A 356 -1.65 -4.67 -12.41
CA PRO A 356 -2.72 -5.61 -12.10
C PRO A 356 -3.55 -5.96 -13.35
N GLY A 357 -3.94 -7.24 -13.47
CA GLY A 357 -4.79 -7.69 -14.58
C GLY A 357 -4.09 -8.03 -15.90
N VAL A 358 -2.75 -8.10 -15.93
CA VAL A 358 -1.98 -8.51 -17.12
C VAL A 358 -1.79 -10.03 -17.24
N GLY A 359 -2.39 -10.81 -16.34
CA GLY A 359 -2.37 -12.27 -16.45
C GLY A 359 -1.24 -12.97 -15.72
N LYS A 360 -0.55 -12.32 -14.75
CA LYS A 360 0.53 -12.93 -13.96
C LYS A 360 0.14 -14.29 -13.36
N THR A 361 -0.99 -14.34 -12.68
CA THR A 361 -1.48 -15.57 -12.02
C THR A 361 -1.91 -16.65 -13.04
N SER A 362 -2.49 -16.27 -14.17
CA SER A 362 -2.87 -17.21 -15.20
C SER A 362 -1.66 -17.80 -15.93
N LEU A 363 -0.58 -17.02 -16.11
CA LEU A 363 0.69 -17.53 -16.64
C LEU A 363 1.27 -18.64 -15.75
N GLY A 364 1.30 -18.42 -14.43
CA GLY A 364 1.73 -19.47 -13.50
C GLY A 364 0.89 -20.74 -13.57
N GLN A 365 -0.44 -20.60 -13.74
CA GLN A 365 -1.31 -21.77 -13.96
C GLN A 365 -0.99 -22.50 -15.26
N SER A 366 -0.71 -21.76 -16.33
CA SER A 366 -0.37 -22.35 -17.63
C SER A 366 1.00 -23.01 -17.61
N ILE A 367 1.97 -22.48 -16.85
CA ILE A 367 3.25 -23.16 -16.59
C ILE A 367 3.00 -24.50 -15.88
N GLY A 368 2.15 -24.50 -14.84
CA GLY A 368 1.76 -25.72 -14.15
C GLY A 368 1.14 -26.76 -15.07
N LYS A 369 0.22 -26.35 -15.97
CA LYS A 369 -0.38 -27.22 -16.99
C LYS A 369 0.65 -27.75 -17.98
N ALA A 370 1.55 -26.88 -18.44
CA ALA A 370 2.60 -27.23 -19.40
C ALA A 370 3.58 -28.27 -18.85
N MET A 371 3.84 -28.22 -17.54
CA MET A 371 4.68 -29.17 -16.83
C MET A 371 3.93 -30.45 -16.39
N GLY A 372 2.60 -30.46 -16.47
CA GLY A 372 1.78 -31.53 -15.89
C GLY A 372 1.83 -31.56 -14.36
N ARG A 373 2.18 -30.44 -13.71
CA ARG A 373 2.30 -30.31 -12.26
C ARG A 373 1.07 -29.61 -11.67
N LYS A 374 0.76 -29.91 -10.43
CA LYS A 374 -0.28 -29.18 -9.69
C LYS A 374 0.18 -27.77 -9.41
N PHE A 375 -0.74 -26.82 -9.54
CA PHE A 375 -0.51 -25.40 -9.29
C PHE A 375 -1.12 -25.00 -7.94
N ILE A 376 -0.33 -24.32 -7.12
CA ILE A 376 -0.74 -23.72 -5.85
C ILE A 376 -0.40 -22.23 -5.88
N ARG A 377 -1.32 -21.42 -5.39
CA ARG A 377 -1.12 -19.99 -5.20
C ARG A 377 -1.22 -19.66 -3.72
N VAL A 378 -0.23 -18.94 -3.21
CA VAL A 378 -0.21 -18.35 -1.87
C VAL A 378 0.01 -16.86 -2.00
N SER A 379 -0.88 -16.05 -1.44
CA SER A 379 -0.70 -14.61 -1.38
C SER A 379 0.15 -14.23 -0.17
N LEU A 380 1.17 -13.43 -0.42
CA LEU A 380 2.06 -12.85 0.60
C LEU A 380 1.74 -11.38 0.87
N GLY A 381 0.77 -10.80 0.13
CA GLY A 381 0.33 -9.43 0.35
C GLY A 381 -0.25 -9.25 1.77
N GLY A 382 0.38 -8.36 2.55
CA GLY A 382 -0.03 -8.08 3.92
C GLY A 382 0.61 -8.98 4.99
N VAL A 383 1.47 -9.91 4.61
CA VAL A 383 2.28 -10.71 5.55
C VAL A 383 3.30 -9.79 6.23
N ARG A 384 3.36 -9.86 7.55
CA ARG A 384 4.26 -9.05 8.40
C ARG A 384 5.07 -9.88 9.38
N ASP A 385 4.61 -11.10 9.66
CA ASP A 385 5.22 -12.02 10.61
C ASP A 385 5.91 -13.16 9.87
N GLU A 386 7.17 -13.42 10.21
CA GLU A 386 7.95 -14.55 9.71
C GLU A 386 7.24 -15.89 9.97
N ALA A 387 6.53 -15.99 11.08
CA ALA A 387 5.78 -17.18 11.46
C ALA A 387 4.65 -17.55 10.47
N GLU A 388 4.16 -16.62 9.66
CA GLU A 388 3.23 -16.96 8.58
C GLU A 388 3.89 -17.83 7.49
N ILE A 389 5.21 -17.70 7.29
CA ILE A 389 5.99 -18.47 6.31
C ILE A 389 6.53 -19.75 6.92
N ARG A 390 7.17 -19.63 8.11
CA ARG A 390 7.86 -20.74 8.81
C ARG A 390 7.01 -21.46 9.85
N GLY A 391 5.78 -21.00 10.12
CA GLY A 391 4.92 -21.58 11.14
C GLY A 391 5.24 -21.13 12.58
N HIS A 392 4.28 -21.34 13.47
CA HIS A 392 4.44 -21.07 14.89
C HIS A 392 4.92 -22.32 15.63
N ARG A 393 5.70 -22.14 16.69
CA ARG A 393 6.10 -23.28 17.52
C ARG A 393 4.89 -24.04 18.06
N ARG A 394 4.90 -25.36 17.95
CA ARG A 394 3.79 -26.26 18.31
C ARG A 394 3.35 -26.21 19.78
N THR A 395 4.16 -25.61 20.66
CA THR A 395 3.84 -25.44 22.08
C THR A 395 2.68 -24.47 22.33
N TYR A 396 2.32 -23.64 21.36
CA TYR A 396 1.19 -22.71 21.47
C TYR A 396 -0.09 -23.39 21.03
N ILE A 397 -1.16 -23.27 21.82
CA ILE A 397 -2.49 -23.80 21.46
C ILE A 397 -2.99 -23.08 20.21
N GLY A 398 -3.37 -23.84 19.19
CA GLY A 398 -3.81 -23.30 17.90
C GLY A 398 -2.68 -23.02 16.91
N ALA A 399 -1.43 -23.35 17.23
CA ALA A 399 -0.32 -23.24 16.29
C ALA A 399 -0.56 -24.06 15.02
N LEU A 400 -0.11 -23.51 13.89
CA LEU A 400 -0.19 -24.15 12.57
C LEU A 400 1.16 -24.04 11.85
N PRO A 401 1.48 -24.97 10.94
CA PRO A 401 2.60 -24.84 10.03
C PRO A 401 2.50 -23.57 9.18
N GLY A 402 3.61 -23.10 8.65
CA GLY A 402 3.68 -21.97 7.75
C GLY A 402 2.93 -22.18 6.43
N LYS A 403 2.61 -21.09 5.75
CA LYS A 403 1.87 -21.10 4.48
C LYS A 403 2.50 -21.97 3.40
N ILE A 404 3.82 -22.14 3.43
CA ILE A 404 4.55 -23.00 2.47
C ILE A 404 4.15 -24.47 2.69
N ILE A 405 4.27 -24.96 3.90
CA ILE A 405 3.92 -26.34 4.26
C ILE A 405 2.42 -26.59 4.07
N GLN A 406 1.57 -25.64 4.47
CA GLN A 406 0.13 -25.72 4.22
C GLN A 406 -0.19 -25.85 2.72
N GLY A 407 0.49 -25.06 1.88
CA GLY A 407 0.36 -25.12 0.43
C GLY A 407 0.79 -26.49 -0.13
N ILE A 408 1.92 -27.02 0.32
CA ILE A 408 2.40 -28.34 -0.08
C ILE A 408 1.38 -29.43 0.31
N LYS A 409 0.89 -29.44 1.53
CA LYS A 409 -0.19 -30.37 1.97
C LYS A 409 -1.41 -30.28 1.06
N LYS A 410 -1.88 -29.06 0.76
CA LYS A 410 -3.04 -28.81 -0.11
C LYS A 410 -2.80 -29.34 -1.53
N SER A 411 -1.57 -29.27 -2.03
CA SER A 411 -1.23 -29.80 -3.36
C SER A 411 -1.32 -31.33 -3.40
N GLY A 412 -0.99 -32.01 -2.31
CA GLY A 412 -0.88 -33.47 -2.24
C GLY A 412 0.24 -34.07 -3.08
N VAL A 413 1.17 -33.22 -3.58
CA VAL A 413 2.37 -33.62 -4.33
C VAL A 413 3.58 -32.84 -3.81
N HIS A 414 4.79 -33.44 -3.86
CA HIS A 414 6.00 -32.79 -3.37
C HIS A 414 6.65 -31.83 -4.40
N ASN A 415 6.22 -31.88 -5.65
CA ASN A 415 6.78 -31.12 -6.78
C ASN A 415 5.76 -30.21 -7.47
N PRO A 416 4.93 -29.43 -6.75
CA PRO A 416 3.99 -28.51 -7.38
C PRO A 416 4.71 -27.33 -8.05
N VAL A 417 3.97 -26.61 -8.87
CA VAL A 417 4.29 -25.21 -9.21
C VAL A 417 3.68 -24.33 -8.13
N PHE A 418 4.50 -23.62 -7.41
CA PHE A 418 4.13 -22.84 -6.24
C PHE A 418 4.27 -21.36 -6.53
N MET A 419 3.16 -20.66 -6.61
CA MET A 419 3.15 -19.23 -6.88
C MET A 419 3.06 -18.42 -5.60
N LEU A 420 4.04 -17.58 -5.36
CA LEU A 420 4.11 -16.58 -4.31
C LEU A 420 3.63 -15.25 -4.89
N ASP A 421 2.40 -14.89 -4.57
CA ASP A 421 1.74 -13.74 -5.19
C ASP A 421 1.87 -12.49 -4.32
N GLU A 422 2.10 -11.33 -4.96
CA GLU A 422 2.21 -10.02 -4.32
C GLU A 422 3.36 -9.92 -3.30
N ILE A 423 4.57 -10.38 -3.68
CA ILE A 423 5.76 -10.30 -2.82
C ILE A 423 6.21 -8.85 -2.54
N ASP A 424 5.84 -7.92 -3.40
CA ASP A 424 6.09 -6.48 -3.27
C ASP A 424 5.27 -5.80 -2.16
N LYS A 425 4.28 -6.51 -1.60
CA LYS A 425 3.41 -6.01 -0.53
C LYS A 425 3.71 -6.63 0.84
N MET A 426 4.82 -7.31 0.97
CA MET A 426 5.34 -7.75 2.28
C MET A 426 5.99 -6.57 2.98
N ASN A 427 5.77 -6.45 4.27
CA ASN A 427 6.39 -5.43 5.10
C ASN A 427 7.16 -6.10 6.23
N ALA A 428 8.39 -5.67 6.48
CA ALA A 428 9.10 -6.01 7.71
C ALA A 428 8.51 -5.19 8.87
N ASP A 429 8.28 -5.83 10.01
CA ASP A 429 7.78 -5.21 11.24
C ASP A 429 8.67 -5.69 12.41
N PHE A 430 8.51 -5.10 13.59
CA PHE A 430 9.19 -5.51 14.81
C PHE A 430 8.93 -6.99 15.21
N ARG A 431 7.99 -7.67 14.55
CA ARG A 431 7.64 -9.09 14.75
C ARG A 431 8.48 -10.06 13.91
N GLY A 432 9.34 -9.57 13.03
CA GLY A 432 10.19 -10.39 12.18
C GLY A 432 10.31 -9.85 10.75
N ASP A 433 11.18 -10.51 9.99
CA ASP A 433 11.39 -10.21 8.57
C ASP A 433 10.94 -11.40 7.69
N PRO A 434 9.72 -11.32 7.10
CA PRO A 434 9.24 -12.34 6.18
C PRO A 434 10.15 -12.56 4.97
N SER A 435 10.92 -11.52 4.58
CA SER A 435 11.83 -11.62 3.43
C SER A 435 12.98 -12.54 3.71
N SER A 436 13.50 -12.54 4.93
CA SER A 436 14.56 -13.47 5.36
C SER A 436 14.07 -14.92 5.36
N ALA A 437 12.82 -15.16 5.82
CA ALA A 437 12.22 -16.50 5.74
C ALA A 437 12.04 -16.97 4.29
N LEU A 438 11.69 -16.05 3.38
CA LEU A 438 11.58 -16.37 1.96
C LEU A 438 12.92 -16.66 1.30
N LEU A 439 14.00 -16.04 1.74
CA LEU A 439 15.34 -16.37 1.22
C LEU A 439 15.66 -17.84 1.41
N GLU A 440 15.37 -18.41 2.59
CA GLU A 440 15.59 -19.84 2.85
C GLU A 440 14.69 -20.73 1.96
N VAL A 441 13.44 -20.35 1.72
CA VAL A 441 12.51 -21.08 0.84
C VAL A 441 12.99 -21.05 -0.61
N LEU A 442 13.51 -19.90 -1.06
CA LEU A 442 13.80 -19.62 -2.45
C LEU A 442 15.25 -19.94 -2.84
N ASP A 443 16.17 -20.02 -1.88
CA ASP A 443 17.57 -20.34 -2.14
C ASP A 443 17.75 -21.83 -2.45
N PRO A 444 18.22 -22.21 -3.65
CA PRO A 444 18.44 -23.61 -4.00
C PRO A 444 19.48 -24.33 -3.13
N GLU A 445 20.33 -23.58 -2.42
CA GLU A 445 21.34 -24.16 -1.51
C GLU A 445 20.74 -24.51 -0.14
N GLN A 446 19.68 -23.79 0.28
CA GLN A 446 19.05 -23.93 1.60
C GLN A 446 17.70 -24.66 1.55
N ASN A 447 16.96 -24.55 0.44
CA ASN A 447 15.59 -25.05 0.34
C ASN A 447 15.43 -26.58 0.45
N SER A 448 16.51 -27.33 0.31
CA SER A 448 16.51 -28.79 0.52
C SER A 448 16.33 -29.18 1.99
N THR A 449 16.64 -28.27 2.90
CA THR A 449 16.57 -28.45 4.37
C THR A 449 15.68 -27.37 5.02
N PHE A 450 14.61 -26.99 4.32
CA PHE A 450 13.67 -26.00 4.86
C PHE A 450 13.03 -26.48 6.16
N ASN A 451 13.21 -25.71 7.24
CA ASN A 451 12.71 -26.05 8.56
C ASN A 451 11.54 -25.18 8.98
N ASP A 452 10.36 -25.81 9.07
CA ASP A 452 9.16 -25.18 9.60
C ASP A 452 9.12 -25.31 11.12
N HIS A 453 8.88 -24.21 11.84
CA HIS A 453 8.92 -24.18 13.32
C HIS A 453 7.84 -25.03 13.99
N TYR A 454 6.74 -25.34 13.30
CA TYR A 454 5.71 -26.24 13.80
C TYR A 454 6.11 -27.70 13.62
N LEU A 455 6.65 -28.03 12.43
CA LEU A 455 7.05 -29.39 12.11
C LEU A 455 8.35 -29.81 12.81
N GLU A 456 9.29 -28.86 12.99
CA GLU A 456 10.63 -29.09 13.55
C GLU A 456 11.36 -30.27 12.87
N VAL A 457 11.12 -30.43 11.58
CA VAL A 457 11.79 -31.40 10.71
C VAL A 457 12.05 -30.75 9.35
N ASP A 458 13.14 -31.14 8.73
CA ASP A 458 13.50 -30.61 7.43
C ASP A 458 12.58 -31.17 6.34
N TYR A 459 12.10 -30.25 5.49
CA TYR A 459 11.28 -30.59 4.33
C TYR A 459 12.00 -30.17 3.06
N ASP A 460 12.19 -31.12 2.13
CA ASP A 460 12.87 -30.85 0.86
C ASP A 460 11.95 -30.12 -0.12
N LEU A 461 12.23 -28.83 -0.36
CA LEU A 461 11.54 -27.98 -1.34
C LEU A 461 12.27 -27.93 -2.69
N SER A 462 13.40 -28.63 -2.88
CA SER A 462 14.23 -28.55 -4.10
C SER A 462 13.51 -28.96 -5.38
N ASN A 463 12.43 -29.71 -5.28
CA ASN A 463 11.60 -30.16 -6.40
C ASN A 463 10.39 -29.24 -6.67
N VAL A 464 10.18 -28.21 -5.87
CA VAL A 464 9.11 -27.23 -6.03
C VAL A 464 9.55 -26.16 -7.01
N LEU A 465 8.75 -25.89 -8.03
CA LEU A 465 8.99 -24.74 -8.89
C LEU A 465 8.32 -23.51 -8.28
N PHE A 466 9.12 -22.60 -7.73
CA PHE A 466 8.63 -21.33 -7.24
C PHE A 466 8.52 -20.32 -8.37
N ILE A 467 7.42 -19.58 -8.38
CA ILE A 467 7.17 -18.44 -9.27
C ILE A 467 6.69 -17.29 -8.39
N CYS A 468 7.34 -16.14 -8.49
CA CYS A 468 6.95 -14.95 -7.78
C CYS A 468 6.13 -14.01 -8.65
N THR A 469 5.25 -13.21 -8.05
CA THR A 469 4.61 -12.08 -8.74
C THR A 469 4.75 -10.80 -7.94
N ALA A 470 4.89 -9.69 -8.65
CA ALA A 470 4.94 -8.36 -8.07
C ALA A 470 4.25 -7.35 -9.01
N ASN A 471 3.82 -6.23 -8.47
CA ASN A 471 3.39 -5.11 -9.29
C ASN A 471 4.55 -4.15 -9.55
N VAL A 472 5.39 -3.92 -8.54
CA VAL A 472 6.56 -3.02 -8.59
C VAL A 472 7.81 -3.72 -8.06
N LEU A 473 8.99 -3.27 -8.49
CA LEU A 473 10.27 -3.88 -8.09
C LEU A 473 10.91 -3.21 -6.88
N HIS A 474 10.73 -1.90 -6.73
CA HIS A 474 11.47 -1.10 -5.73
C HIS A 474 11.12 -1.46 -4.28
N SER A 475 9.97 -2.09 -4.05
CA SER A 475 9.54 -2.55 -2.72
C SER A 475 10.06 -3.94 -2.36
N ILE A 476 10.68 -4.65 -3.31
CA ILE A 476 11.26 -5.98 -3.06
C ILE A 476 12.69 -5.80 -2.57
N PRO A 477 13.07 -6.41 -1.42
CA PRO A 477 14.43 -6.35 -0.93
C PRO A 477 15.47 -6.89 -1.94
N GLN A 478 16.61 -6.20 -2.05
CA GLN A 478 17.65 -6.53 -3.01
C GLN A 478 18.14 -8.00 -2.93
N PRO A 479 18.33 -8.61 -1.74
CA PRO A 479 18.73 -10.01 -1.64
C PRO A 479 17.76 -11.00 -2.28
N LEU A 480 16.46 -10.69 -2.30
CA LEU A 480 15.46 -11.48 -3.01
C LEU A 480 15.54 -11.25 -4.53
N LEU A 481 15.71 -9.99 -4.96
CA LEU A 481 15.83 -9.66 -6.38
C LEU A 481 17.03 -10.32 -7.04
N ASP A 482 18.16 -10.43 -6.34
CA ASP A 482 19.38 -11.07 -6.83
C ASP A 482 19.19 -12.56 -7.17
N ARG A 483 18.19 -13.21 -6.60
CA ARG A 483 17.82 -14.61 -6.85
C ARG A 483 16.72 -14.77 -7.90
N MET A 484 16.19 -13.65 -8.41
CA MET A 484 15.03 -13.65 -9.30
C MET A 484 15.41 -13.28 -10.72
N GLU A 485 14.83 -13.97 -11.66
CA GLU A 485 14.78 -13.57 -13.05
C GLU A 485 13.50 -12.77 -13.29
N VAL A 486 13.65 -11.47 -13.47
CA VAL A 486 12.53 -10.55 -13.62
C VAL A 486 11.97 -10.58 -15.04
N LEU A 487 10.76 -11.07 -15.21
CA LEU A 487 9.99 -11.03 -16.46
C LEU A 487 8.95 -9.90 -16.38
N ARG A 488 9.20 -8.83 -17.11
CA ARG A 488 8.28 -7.68 -17.15
C ARG A 488 7.12 -7.96 -18.08
N LEU A 489 5.90 -7.90 -17.54
CA LEU A 489 4.66 -7.97 -18.29
C LEU A 489 4.15 -6.53 -18.52
N PRO A 490 4.21 -6.03 -19.75
CA PRO A 490 3.67 -4.70 -20.03
C PRO A 490 2.14 -4.70 -19.98
N GLY A 491 1.57 -3.51 -19.97
CA GLY A 491 0.13 -3.34 -20.20
C GLY A 491 -0.27 -3.77 -21.61
N TYR A 492 -1.55 -4.05 -21.80
CA TYR A 492 -2.12 -4.42 -23.11
C TYR A 492 -2.53 -3.20 -23.93
N THR A 493 -2.33 -3.27 -25.23
CA THR A 493 -2.93 -2.36 -26.19
C THR A 493 -4.43 -2.60 -26.30
N ASP A 494 -5.17 -1.63 -26.84
CA ASP A 494 -6.62 -1.77 -27.00
C ASP A 494 -6.98 -2.92 -27.98
N GLN A 495 -6.12 -3.17 -28.97
CA GLN A 495 -6.29 -4.33 -29.87
C GLN A 495 -6.05 -5.66 -29.15
N GLU A 496 -5.03 -5.73 -28.28
CA GLU A 496 -4.80 -6.91 -27.43
C GLU A 496 -5.95 -7.12 -26.45
N LYS A 497 -6.45 -6.02 -25.82
CA LYS A 497 -7.63 -6.08 -24.93
C LYS A 497 -8.86 -6.59 -25.68
N MET A 498 -9.07 -6.15 -26.92
CA MET A 498 -10.13 -6.64 -27.79
C MET A 498 -9.99 -8.13 -28.07
N GLY A 499 -8.79 -8.58 -28.44
CA GLY A 499 -8.47 -9.99 -28.65
C GLY A 499 -8.70 -10.84 -27.40
N ILE A 500 -8.22 -10.35 -26.24
CA ILE A 500 -8.42 -11.00 -24.93
C ILE A 500 -9.90 -11.07 -24.58
N ALA A 501 -10.64 -9.98 -24.74
CA ALA A 501 -12.07 -9.93 -24.44
C ALA A 501 -12.83 -10.97 -25.26
N LYS A 502 -12.59 -11.03 -26.57
CA LYS A 502 -13.28 -11.90 -27.52
C LYS A 502 -12.95 -13.37 -27.35
N ASN A 503 -11.65 -13.68 -27.19
CA ASN A 503 -11.17 -15.06 -27.22
C ASN A 503 -11.15 -15.71 -25.82
N PHE A 504 -11.07 -14.91 -24.73
CA PHE A 504 -10.90 -15.44 -23.38
C PHE A 504 -11.97 -14.98 -22.41
N LEU A 505 -12.21 -13.64 -22.27
CA LEU A 505 -13.08 -13.14 -21.19
C LEU A 505 -14.55 -13.47 -21.46
N VAL A 506 -15.06 -13.18 -22.65
CA VAL A 506 -16.47 -13.46 -23.00
C VAL A 506 -16.76 -14.97 -22.98
N PRO A 507 -15.93 -15.85 -23.63
CA PRO A 507 -16.14 -17.28 -23.56
C PRO A 507 -16.09 -17.89 -22.17
N LYS A 508 -15.32 -17.27 -21.24
CA LYS A 508 -15.21 -17.67 -19.85
C LYS A 508 -16.41 -17.18 -19.02
N LYS A 509 -16.75 -15.87 -19.14
CA LYS A 509 -17.78 -15.24 -18.29
C LYS A 509 -19.21 -15.65 -18.64
N VAL A 510 -19.50 -15.93 -19.90
CA VAL A 510 -20.85 -16.34 -20.31
C VAL A 510 -21.28 -17.64 -19.62
N PRO A 511 -20.51 -18.75 -19.66
CA PRO A 511 -20.87 -19.98 -18.93
C PRO A 511 -20.82 -19.82 -17.40
N GLU A 512 -19.86 -19.05 -16.86
CA GLU A 512 -19.76 -18.80 -15.41
C GLU A 512 -21.02 -18.18 -14.82
N HIS A 513 -21.78 -17.43 -15.65
CA HIS A 513 -23.05 -16.84 -15.27
C HIS A 513 -24.28 -17.68 -15.71
N GLY A 514 -24.09 -18.92 -16.14
CA GLY A 514 -25.19 -19.79 -16.56
C GLY A 514 -25.82 -19.41 -17.92
N LEU A 515 -25.16 -18.56 -18.70
CA LEU A 515 -25.60 -18.18 -20.04
C LEU A 515 -24.99 -19.08 -21.11
N THR A 516 -25.67 -19.13 -22.24
CA THR A 516 -25.15 -19.77 -23.46
C THR A 516 -24.83 -18.71 -24.51
N LYS A 517 -24.04 -19.07 -25.53
CA LYS A 517 -23.75 -18.18 -26.67
C LYS A 517 -25.03 -17.71 -27.40
N LYS A 518 -26.15 -18.41 -27.24
CA LYS A 518 -27.45 -18.01 -27.81
C LYS A 518 -28.15 -16.91 -27.01
N ASN A 519 -27.87 -16.83 -25.68
CA ASN A 519 -28.52 -15.86 -24.79
C ASN A 519 -27.90 -14.47 -24.88
N ILE A 520 -26.59 -14.38 -25.18
CA ILE A 520 -25.88 -13.11 -25.26
C ILE A 520 -24.97 -13.06 -26.47
N ASN A 521 -25.04 -11.96 -27.23
CA ASN A 521 -24.15 -11.64 -28.32
C ASN A 521 -23.63 -10.21 -28.14
N ILE A 522 -22.33 -10.06 -27.91
CA ILE A 522 -21.67 -8.76 -27.75
C ILE A 522 -20.95 -8.43 -29.05
N SER A 523 -21.35 -7.36 -29.74
CA SER A 523 -20.68 -6.95 -30.98
C SER A 523 -19.27 -6.40 -30.71
N ASP A 524 -18.37 -6.54 -31.70
CA ASP A 524 -16.98 -6.03 -31.60
C ASP A 524 -16.97 -4.52 -31.32
N LYS A 525 -17.85 -3.74 -31.93
CA LYS A 525 -18.01 -2.30 -31.69
C LYS A 525 -18.48 -2.00 -30.25
N ALA A 526 -19.24 -2.91 -29.63
CA ALA A 526 -19.65 -2.75 -28.24
C ALA A 526 -18.47 -3.07 -27.30
N LEU A 527 -17.68 -4.10 -27.59
CA LEU A 527 -16.45 -4.38 -26.84
C LEU A 527 -15.45 -3.21 -26.92
N ASP A 528 -15.28 -2.63 -28.11
CA ASP A 528 -14.45 -1.45 -28.31
C ASP A 528 -14.92 -0.27 -27.44
N ARG A 529 -16.23 -0.05 -27.42
CA ARG A 529 -16.83 0.98 -26.58
C ARG A 529 -16.63 0.71 -25.08
N ILE A 530 -16.69 -0.56 -24.64
CA ILE A 530 -16.40 -0.93 -23.24
C ILE A 530 -14.97 -0.59 -22.89
N ILE A 531 -14.01 -0.94 -23.75
CA ILE A 531 -12.59 -0.70 -23.53
C ILE A 531 -12.29 0.79 -23.36
N HIS A 532 -12.88 1.65 -24.19
CA HIS A 532 -12.57 3.08 -24.20
C HIS A 532 -13.39 3.89 -23.21
N ASP A 533 -14.72 3.63 -23.14
CA ASP A 533 -15.65 4.51 -22.42
C ASP A 533 -15.91 4.04 -20.96
N PHE A 534 -15.66 2.77 -20.65
CA PHE A 534 -15.99 2.19 -19.35
C PHE A 534 -14.76 1.68 -18.58
N THR A 535 -13.60 1.53 -19.23
CA THR A 535 -12.37 1.06 -18.57
C THR A 535 -11.17 1.94 -18.91
N ARG A 536 -10.32 2.17 -17.89
CA ARG A 536 -9.05 2.88 -18.04
C ARG A 536 -8.01 2.16 -17.17
N GLU A 537 -7.35 1.17 -17.77
CA GLU A 537 -6.40 0.31 -17.06
C GLU A 537 -5.35 -0.24 -18.02
N ALA A 538 -4.18 -0.60 -17.48
CA ALA A 538 -3.14 -1.27 -18.27
C ALA A 538 -3.46 -2.74 -18.56
N GLY A 539 -4.13 -3.42 -17.64
CA GLY A 539 -4.55 -4.81 -17.77
C GLY A 539 -5.98 -4.95 -18.32
N VAL A 540 -6.65 -6.04 -17.92
CA VAL A 540 -8.03 -6.37 -18.32
C VAL A 540 -8.94 -6.71 -17.14
N ARG A 541 -8.57 -6.30 -15.91
CA ARG A 541 -9.33 -6.66 -14.70
C ARG A 541 -10.69 -5.94 -14.62
N ASN A 542 -10.72 -4.64 -14.95
CA ASN A 542 -11.96 -3.89 -14.98
C ASN A 542 -12.80 -4.27 -16.20
N LEU A 543 -12.16 -4.55 -17.35
CA LEU A 543 -12.82 -5.07 -18.53
C LEU A 543 -13.53 -6.41 -18.23
N GLU A 544 -12.87 -7.31 -17.50
CA GLU A 544 -13.49 -8.56 -17.01
C GLU A 544 -14.70 -8.29 -16.10
N ARG A 545 -14.62 -7.26 -15.22
CA ARG A 545 -15.74 -6.87 -14.35
C ARG A 545 -16.91 -6.29 -15.11
N GLU A 546 -16.65 -5.43 -16.11
CA GLU A 546 -17.73 -4.85 -16.93
C GLU A 546 -18.42 -5.92 -17.79
N ILE A 547 -17.67 -6.85 -18.38
CA ILE A 547 -18.24 -8.02 -19.09
C ILE A 547 -19.08 -8.88 -18.14
N ALA A 548 -18.62 -9.14 -16.92
CA ALA A 548 -19.38 -9.86 -15.91
C ALA A 548 -20.67 -9.10 -15.51
N THR A 549 -20.63 -7.76 -15.45
CA THR A 549 -21.79 -6.92 -15.18
C THR A 549 -22.83 -7.04 -16.31
N LEU A 550 -22.38 -7.03 -17.56
CA LEU A 550 -23.26 -7.30 -18.70
C LEU A 550 -23.92 -8.68 -18.60
N CYS A 551 -23.11 -9.71 -18.33
CA CYS A 551 -23.65 -11.07 -18.15
C CYS A 551 -24.72 -11.11 -17.05
N ARG A 552 -24.46 -10.52 -15.88
CA ARG A 552 -25.44 -10.48 -14.76
C ARG A 552 -26.77 -9.82 -15.17
N LYS A 553 -26.72 -8.69 -15.87
CA LYS A 553 -27.93 -7.98 -16.32
C LYS A 553 -28.69 -8.75 -17.40
N VAL A 554 -27.97 -9.44 -18.29
CA VAL A 554 -28.59 -10.34 -19.26
C VAL A 554 -29.22 -11.55 -18.58
N VAL A 555 -28.57 -12.13 -17.55
CA VAL A 555 -29.16 -13.22 -16.74
C VAL A 555 -30.50 -12.78 -16.16
N LYS A 556 -30.58 -11.58 -15.57
CA LYS A 556 -31.86 -11.03 -15.05
C LYS A 556 -32.93 -11.05 -16.13
N THR A 557 -32.62 -10.53 -17.33
CA THR A 557 -33.55 -10.50 -18.47
C THR A 557 -33.97 -11.91 -18.93
N VAL A 558 -33.02 -12.86 -18.95
CA VAL A 558 -33.29 -14.26 -19.35
C VAL A 558 -34.17 -14.97 -18.33
N VAL A 559 -34.00 -14.69 -17.03
CA VAL A 559 -34.86 -15.25 -15.95
C VAL A 559 -36.28 -14.67 -16.04
N GLU A 560 -36.40 -13.36 -16.30
CA GLU A 560 -37.71 -12.70 -16.39
C GLU A 560 -38.47 -13.09 -17.67
N LYS A 561 -37.80 -13.23 -18.81
CA LYS A 561 -38.44 -13.47 -20.12
C LYS A 561 -38.31 -14.90 -20.64
N GLY A 562 -37.63 -15.78 -19.94
CA GLY A 562 -37.46 -17.18 -20.26
C GLY A 562 -36.14 -17.51 -20.96
N LYS A 563 -35.71 -18.77 -20.82
CA LYS A 563 -34.37 -19.29 -21.24
C LYS A 563 -34.04 -19.14 -22.75
N LYS A 564 -35.06 -18.95 -23.61
CA LYS A 564 -34.86 -18.77 -25.05
C LYS A 564 -34.53 -17.33 -25.45
N THR A 565 -34.55 -16.40 -24.52
CA THR A 565 -34.31 -14.97 -24.76
C THR A 565 -32.85 -14.76 -25.22
N SER A 566 -32.69 -14.04 -26.34
CA SER A 566 -31.41 -13.62 -26.88
C SER A 566 -31.25 -12.10 -26.75
N VAL A 567 -30.16 -11.64 -26.18
CA VAL A 567 -29.87 -10.22 -26.01
C VAL A 567 -28.61 -9.86 -26.81
N LYS A 568 -28.78 -8.94 -27.76
CA LYS A 568 -27.68 -8.40 -28.54
C LYS A 568 -27.19 -7.09 -27.90
N ILE A 569 -25.93 -7.04 -27.50
CA ILE A 569 -25.27 -5.85 -26.96
C ILE A 569 -24.61 -5.09 -28.12
N THR A 570 -25.02 -3.85 -28.30
CA THR A 570 -24.56 -2.94 -29.35
C THR A 570 -24.07 -1.63 -28.73
N PRO A 571 -23.30 -0.80 -29.43
CA PRO A 571 -22.91 0.52 -28.91
C PRO A 571 -24.08 1.39 -28.47
N ALA A 572 -25.22 1.29 -29.14
CA ALA A 572 -26.41 2.10 -28.86
C ALA A 572 -27.16 1.72 -27.58
N ASN A 573 -27.05 0.44 -27.15
CA ASN A 573 -27.78 -0.04 -25.97
C ASN A 573 -26.91 -0.35 -24.76
N ILE A 574 -25.58 -0.19 -24.87
CA ILE A 574 -24.64 -0.55 -23.82
C ILE A 574 -24.86 0.23 -22.53
N GLU A 575 -25.28 1.48 -22.64
CA GLU A 575 -25.55 2.35 -21.49
C GLU A 575 -26.74 1.86 -20.63
N LYS A 576 -27.70 1.14 -21.25
CA LYS A 576 -28.78 0.47 -20.49
C LYS A 576 -28.27 -0.60 -19.54
N PHE A 577 -27.11 -1.18 -19.86
CA PHE A 577 -26.48 -2.25 -19.08
C PHE A 577 -25.37 -1.75 -18.16
N LEU A 578 -24.52 -0.85 -18.60
CA LEU A 578 -23.35 -0.38 -17.83
C LEU A 578 -23.55 1.00 -17.20
N GLY A 579 -24.59 1.73 -17.58
CA GLY A 579 -24.83 3.09 -17.13
C GLY A 579 -24.10 4.13 -17.98
N ILE A 580 -23.90 5.31 -17.41
CA ILE A 580 -23.24 6.43 -18.10
C ILE A 580 -21.76 6.10 -18.31
N PRO A 581 -21.19 6.42 -19.49
CA PRO A 581 -19.76 6.27 -19.76
C PRO A 581 -18.91 6.96 -18.68
N LYS A 582 -17.93 6.23 -18.16
CA LYS A 582 -17.03 6.72 -17.09
C LYS A 582 -15.94 7.65 -17.65
N PHE A 583 -15.58 7.42 -18.89
CA PHE A 583 -14.51 8.16 -19.57
C PHE A 583 -15.06 8.70 -20.89
N LYS A 584 -14.72 9.93 -21.22
CA LYS A 584 -14.96 10.50 -22.54
C LYS A 584 -13.74 10.26 -23.41
N ARG A 585 -13.92 9.97 -24.69
CA ARG A 585 -12.82 10.03 -25.65
C ARG A 585 -12.32 11.47 -25.66
N ALA A 586 -11.03 11.66 -25.48
CA ALA A 586 -10.43 12.96 -25.70
C ALA A 586 -10.53 13.27 -27.19
N GLU A 587 -11.53 14.01 -27.59
CA GLU A 587 -11.56 14.66 -28.89
C GLU A 587 -10.67 15.89 -28.74
N ASN A 588 -9.48 15.83 -29.36
CA ASN A 588 -8.51 16.93 -29.40
C ASN A 588 -8.97 18.04 -30.36
N GLU A 589 -10.22 18.47 -30.23
CA GLU A 589 -10.79 19.56 -31.04
C GLU A 589 -10.79 20.92 -30.30
N GLY A 590 -10.01 21.03 -29.21
CA GLY A 590 -9.86 22.30 -28.50
C GLY A 590 -8.93 23.28 -29.26
N PRO A 591 -9.11 24.61 -29.06
CA PRO A 591 -8.15 25.59 -29.57
C PRO A 591 -6.76 25.32 -29.00
N LEU A 592 -5.72 25.59 -29.79
CA LEU A 592 -4.33 25.46 -29.37
C LEU A 592 -4.08 26.37 -28.15
N GLU A 593 -3.93 25.78 -26.98
CA GLU A 593 -3.73 26.51 -25.72
C GLU A 593 -2.28 26.96 -25.56
N ILE A 594 -2.12 28.24 -25.20
CA ILE A 594 -0.82 28.79 -24.88
C ILE A 594 -0.46 28.44 -23.43
N GLY A 595 0.77 27.95 -23.22
CA GLY A 595 1.20 27.58 -21.86
C GLY A 595 0.78 26.19 -21.42
N SER A 596 0.10 25.43 -22.27
CA SER A 596 -0.30 24.05 -21.99
C SER A 596 0.57 23.07 -22.81
N ALA A 597 1.13 22.04 -22.15
CA ALA A 597 1.93 21.00 -22.78
C ALA A 597 1.57 19.62 -22.24
N THR A 598 1.58 18.60 -23.12
CA THR A 598 1.27 17.23 -22.74
C THR A 598 2.55 16.44 -22.50
N GLY A 599 2.75 16.01 -21.27
CA GLY A 599 3.77 15.05 -20.88
C GLY A 599 3.23 13.64 -20.79
N LEU A 600 4.11 12.69 -20.52
CA LEU A 600 3.78 11.28 -20.31
C LEU A 600 4.33 10.83 -18.95
N ALA A 601 3.45 10.27 -18.13
CA ALA A 601 3.78 9.66 -16.86
C ALA A 601 3.65 8.14 -16.94
N TRP A 602 4.34 7.46 -16.03
CA TRP A 602 4.16 6.04 -15.78
C TRP A 602 3.73 5.81 -14.33
N THR A 603 2.71 5.01 -14.14
CA THR A 603 2.16 4.65 -12.83
C THR A 603 2.08 3.13 -12.69
N GLU A 604 1.81 2.63 -11.49
CA GLU A 604 1.57 1.20 -11.24
C GLU A 604 0.41 0.64 -12.10
N PHE A 605 -0.49 1.50 -12.56
CA PHE A 605 -1.64 1.12 -13.39
C PHE A 605 -1.35 1.20 -14.89
N GLY A 606 -0.16 1.66 -15.28
CA GLY A 606 0.28 1.84 -16.66
C GLY A 606 0.68 3.27 -16.98
N GLY A 607 0.85 3.56 -18.29
CA GLY A 607 1.15 4.91 -18.75
C GLY A 607 -0.09 5.81 -18.73
N GLU A 608 0.12 7.09 -18.46
CA GLU A 608 -0.88 8.16 -18.50
C GLU A 608 -0.36 9.41 -19.18
N THR A 609 -1.27 10.25 -19.70
CA THR A 609 -0.92 11.59 -20.16
C THR A 609 -0.94 12.56 -18.98
N LEU A 610 -0.03 13.50 -18.99
CA LEU A 610 0.13 14.50 -17.94
C LEU A 610 0.05 15.88 -18.57
N THR A 611 -1.05 16.59 -18.41
CA THR A 611 -1.18 17.97 -18.85
C THR A 611 -0.43 18.87 -17.88
N ILE A 612 0.43 19.75 -18.39
CA ILE A 612 1.18 20.75 -17.63
C ILE A 612 0.74 22.11 -18.12
N GLU A 613 0.18 22.89 -17.23
CA GLU A 613 -0.30 24.24 -17.49
C GLU A 613 0.62 25.27 -16.83
N VAL A 614 1.00 26.27 -17.58
CA VAL A 614 1.85 27.38 -17.08
C VAL A 614 1.17 28.71 -17.32
N THR A 615 1.01 29.46 -16.25
CA THR A 615 0.54 30.85 -16.30
C THR A 615 1.63 31.79 -15.81
N VAL A 616 1.81 32.87 -16.54
CA VAL A 616 2.76 33.95 -16.22
C VAL A 616 1.97 35.19 -15.81
N ILE A 617 2.18 35.64 -14.58
CA ILE A 617 1.49 36.80 -13.99
C ILE A 617 2.50 37.84 -13.53
N PRO A 618 2.17 39.15 -13.49
CA PRO A 618 3.07 40.16 -12.92
C PRO A 618 3.46 39.80 -11.47
N GLY A 619 4.76 39.90 -11.13
CA GLY A 619 5.23 39.49 -9.81
C GLY A 619 6.73 39.76 -9.63
N ASN A 620 7.36 39.02 -8.73
CA ASN A 620 8.74 39.25 -8.25
C ASN A 620 9.69 38.06 -8.57
N GLY A 621 9.33 37.15 -9.46
CA GLY A 621 10.18 36.04 -9.88
C GLY A 621 9.90 34.74 -9.13
N LYS A 622 8.77 34.62 -8.44
CA LYS A 622 8.36 33.42 -7.71
C LYS A 622 7.94 32.31 -8.67
N LEU A 623 8.44 31.11 -8.43
CA LEU A 623 7.96 29.88 -9.08
C LEU A 623 7.04 29.13 -8.10
N VAL A 624 5.78 28.94 -8.50
CA VAL A 624 4.75 28.28 -7.68
C VAL A 624 4.31 26.99 -8.37
N PRO A 625 4.86 25.84 -8.00
CA PRO A 625 4.40 24.56 -8.51
C PRO A 625 3.21 24.04 -7.68
N THR A 626 2.12 23.58 -8.36
CA THR A 626 0.91 23.02 -7.72
C THR A 626 0.47 21.73 -8.41
N GLY A 627 -0.31 20.87 -7.74
CA GLY A 627 -0.83 19.61 -8.27
C GLY A 627 -0.32 18.37 -7.53
N GLN A 628 0.00 18.48 -6.23
CA GLN A 628 0.57 17.41 -5.40
C GLN A 628 1.86 16.83 -5.99
N LEU A 629 2.81 17.71 -6.27
CA LEU A 629 4.10 17.35 -6.82
C LEU A 629 5.05 16.87 -5.71
N GLY A 630 5.68 15.72 -5.93
CA GLY A 630 6.79 15.25 -5.11
C GLY A 630 8.05 16.11 -5.29
N ASP A 631 9.08 15.86 -4.49
CA ASP A 631 10.25 16.73 -4.42
C ASP A 631 11.08 16.67 -5.71
N VAL A 632 11.24 15.47 -6.32
CA VAL A 632 11.94 15.31 -7.60
C VAL A 632 11.25 16.11 -8.72
N MET A 633 9.93 16.16 -8.73
CA MET A 633 9.19 16.91 -9.74
C MET A 633 9.25 18.41 -9.49
N LYS A 634 9.32 18.87 -8.23
CA LYS A 634 9.56 20.29 -7.87
C LYS A 634 10.96 20.74 -8.29
N GLU A 635 11.99 19.89 -8.08
CA GLU A 635 13.35 20.14 -8.56
C GLU A 635 13.38 20.22 -10.09
N SER A 636 12.65 19.35 -10.78
CA SER A 636 12.51 19.36 -12.24
C SER A 636 11.91 20.68 -12.75
N ALA A 637 10.92 21.23 -12.03
CA ALA A 637 10.33 22.53 -12.34
C ALA A 637 11.34 23.69 -12.15
N GLN A 638 12.16 23.62 -11.10
CA GLN A 638 13.24 24.60 -10.87
C GLN A 638 14.33 24.50 -11.94
N ALA A 639 14.71 23.28 -12.34
CA ALA A 639 15.67 23.07 -13.43
C ALA A 639 15.15 23.62 -14.76
N ALA A 640 13.87 23.34 -15.08
CA ALA A 640 13.22 23.89 -16.28
C ALA A 640 13.21 25.43 -16.29
N MET A 641 12.84 26.05 -15.17
CA MET A 641 12.88 27.52 -15.05
C MET A 641 14.30 28.08 -15.19
N THR A 642 15.28 27.44 -14.55
CA THR A 642 16.69 27.85 -14.62
C THR A 642 17.23 27.76 -16.05
N TYR A 643 16.89 26.67 -16.75
CA TYR A 643 17.24 26.53 -18.18
C TYR A 643 16.64 27.66 -19.03
N VAL A 644 15.31 27.91 -18.91
CA VAL A 644 14.63 28.96 -19.67
C VAL A 644 15.24 30.34 -19.39
N ARG A 645 15.60 30.62 -18.14
CA ARG A 645 16.31 31.87 -17.75
C ARG A 645 17.68 31.98 -18.41
N SER A 646 18.45 30.90 -18.43
CA SER A 646 19.80 30.89 -19.04
C SER A 646 19.73 31.11 -20.55
N ARG A 647 18.64 30.73 -21.20
CA ARG A 647 18.42 30.84 -22.65
C ARG A 647 17.52 32.02 -23.07
N ALA A 648 17.23 32.94 -22.14
CA ALA A 648 16.32 34.06 -22.38
C ALA A 648 16.63 34.85 -23.64
N GLY A 649 17.92 35.16 -23.89
CA GLY A 649 18.36 35.89 -25.08
C GLY A 649 18.09 35.13 -26.39
N ASP A 650 18.33 33.85 -26.40
CA ASP A 650 18.12 32.97 -27.57
C ASP A 650 16.64 32.77 -27.89
N LEU A 651 15.81 32.78 -26.84
CA LEU A 651 14.36 32.70 -26.91
C LEU A 651 13.66 34.03 -27.22
N GLY A 652 14.43 35.13 -27.34
CA GLY A 652 13.89 36.47 -27.59
C GLY A 652 13.19 37.12 -26.41
N LEU A 653 13.43 36.59 -25.18
CA LEU A 653 12.85 37.12 -23.95
C LEU A 653 13.70 38.28 -23.38
N PRO A 654 13.08 39.25 -22.68
CA PRO A 654 13.83 40.28 -21.94
C PRO A 654 14.72 39.64 -20.88
N LYS A 655 15.96 40.17 -20.71
CA LYS A 655 16.91 39.61 -19.73
C LYS A 655 16.40 39.57 -18.29
N ASN A 656 15.47 40.43 -17.94
CA ASN A 656 14.88 40.57 -16.61
C ASN A 656 13.45 40.09 -16.53
N PHE A 657 12.97 39.26 -17.48
CA PHE A 657 11.59 38.76 -17.52
C PHE A 657 11.20 38.09 -16.20
N TYR A 658 12.14 37.36 -15.59
CA TYR A 658 11.91 36.63 -14.34
C TYR A 658 11.76 37.54 -13.12
N GLN A 659 12.26 38.78 -13.14
CA GLN A 659 12.13 39.73 -12.02
C GLN A 659 10.79 40.46 -11.99
N LYS A 660 10.05 40.42 -13.11
CA LYS A 660 8.79 41.15 -13.28
C LYS A 660 7.57 40.25 -13.34
N ASN A 661 7.77 38.94 -13.30
CA ASN A 661 6.70 37.97 -13.43
C ASN A 661 6.87 36.83 -12.41
N ASP A 662 5.77 36.37 -11.86
CA ASP A 662 5.68 35.10 -11.15
C ASP A 662 5.18 34.02 -12.12
N PHE A 663 5.57 32.78 -11.85
CA PHE A 663 5.31 31.62 -12.71
C PHE A 663 4.54 30.59 -11.92
N HIS A 664 3.35 30.30 -12.38
CA HIS A 664 2.56 29.21 -11.78
C HIS A 664 2.55 28.02 -12.72
N ILE A 665 3.13 26.91 -12.27
CA ILE A 665 3.07 25.62 -12.96
C ILE A 665 2.03 24.78 -12.24
N HIS A 666 0.98 24.42 -12.96
CA HIS A 666 -0.09 23.60 -12.44
C HIS A 666 -0.15 22.29 -13.20
N ILE A 667 -0.25 21.17 -12.45
CA ILE A 667 -0.49 19.85 -13.03
C ILE A 667 -1.83 19.37 -12.48
N PRO A 668 -2.89 19.39 -13.31
CA PRO A 668 -4.23 18.98 -12.89
C PRO A 668 -4.31 17.58 -12.28
N GLU A 669 -5.48 17.19 -11.76
CA GLU A 669 -5.71 15.95 -11.03
C GLU A 669 -4.99 15.87 -9.67
N GLY A 670 -5.20 16.88 -8.81
CA GLY A 670 -4.58 16.99 -7.48
C GLY A 670 -4.90 15.86 -6.49
N ALA A 671 -5.75 14.91 -6.84
CA ALA A 671 -6.03 13.73 -6.01
C ALA A 671 -4.95 12.63 -6.11
N VAL A 672 -4.05 12.72 -7.12
CA VAL A 672 -3.02 11.72 -7.38
C VAL A 672 -1.65 12.36 -7.18
N PRO A 673 -0.83 11.89 -6.22
CA PRO A 673 0.55 12.34 -6.07
C PRO A 673 1.37 12.05 -7.33
N LYS A 674 2.18 13.02 -7.76
CA LYS A 674 3.01 12.93 -8.95
C LYS A 674 4.45 13.21 -8.60
N ASP A 675 5.35 12.31 -8.98
CA ASP A 675 6.79 12.52 -8.78
C ASP A 675 7.61 11.92 -9.92
N GLY A 676 8.79 12.51 -10.17
CA GLY A 676 9.74 12.01 -11.14
C GLY A 676 10.32 13.09 -12.05
N PRO A 677 11.52 12.87 -12.62
CA PRO A 677 12.25 13.86 -13.41
C PRO A 677 11.80 13.95 -14.87
N SER A 678 11.00 12.98 -15.37
CA SER A 678 10.70 12.83 -16.81
C SER A 678 9.76 13.89 -17.40
N ALA A 679 9.23 14.80 -16.59
CA ALA A 679 8.41 15.93 -17.01
C ALA A 679 9.22 17.21 -17.28
N GLY A 680 10.55 17.20 -17.07
CA GLY A 680 11.40 18.38 -17.15
C GLY A 680 11.34 19.09 -18.49
N ILE A 681 11.44 18.35 -19.61
CA ILE A 681 11.33 18.96 -20.96
C ILE A 681 9.92 19.53 -21.20
N THR A 682 8.88 18.88 -20.70
CA THR A 682 7.49 19.30 -20.86
C THR A 682 7.23 20.62 -20.11
N MET A 683 7.71 20.73 -18.87
CA MET A 683 7.63 21.97 -18.09
C MET A 683 8.38 23.10 -18.75
N ALA A 684 9.59 22.85 -19.31
CA ALA A 684 10.35 23.84 -20.01
C ALA A 684 9.65 24.34 -21.28
N VAL A 685 9.04 23.44 -22.06
CA VAL A 685 8.28 23.80 -23.28
C VAL A 685 7.03 24.60 -22.91
N ALA A 686 6.28 24.18 -21.86
CA ALA A 686 5.12 24.94 -21.39
C ALA A 686 5.49 26.35 -20.94
N LEU A 687 6.62 26.50 -20.21
CA LEU A 687 7.17 27.81 -19.83
C LEU A 687 7.52 28.65 -21.05
N VAL A 688 8.21 28.07 -22.05
CA VAL A 688 8.54 28.78 -23.29
C VAL A 688 7.27 29.18 -24.04
N SER A 689 6.29 28.32 -24.15
CA SER A 689 4.99 28.62 -24.77
C SER A 689 4.28 29.79 -24.09
N ALA A 690 4.17 29.77 -22.76
CA ALA A 690 3.55 30.83 -21.98
C ALA A 690 4.27 32.18 -22.14
N LEU A 691 5.61 32.15 -22.08
CA LEU A 691 6.45 33.37 -22.18
C LEU A 691 6.48 33.96 -23.59
N THR A 692 6.50 33.12 -24.61
CA THR A 692 6.53 33.58 -26.03
C THR A 692 5.13 33.74 -26.63
N LYS A 693 4.11 33.41 -25.87
CA LYS A 693 2.71 33.41 -26.32
C LYS A 693 2.51 32.62 -27.63
N THR A 694 3.24 31.53 -27.79
CA THR A 694 3.20 30.69 -28.99
C THR A 694 2.60 29.33 -28.66
N PRO A 695 1.53 28.90 -29.32
CA PRO A 695 0.93 27.62 -29.07
C PRO A 695 1.79 26.46 -29.57
N LEU A 696 1.66 25.29 -28.92
CA LEU A 696 2.34 24.06 -29.29
C LEU A 696 1.67 23.40 -30.51
N GLN A 697 2.33 22.40 -31.08
CA GLN A 697 1.71 21.53 -32.10
C GLN A 697 0.58 20.73 -31.48
N PRO A 698 -0.53 20.52 -32.22
CA PRO A 698 -1.58 19.60 -31.78
C PRO A 698 -1.07 18.16 -31.80
N ASP A 699 -1.71 17.29 -31.05
CA ASP A 699 -1.39 15.84 -30.99
C ASP A 699 0.08 15.54 -30.64
N LEU A 700 0.74 16.46 -29.90
CA LEU A 700 2.12 16.33 -29.46
C LEU A 700 2.18 16.00 -27.97
N ALA A 701 2.94 14.96 -27.63
CA ALA A 701 3.40 14.75 -26.26
C ALA A 701 4.92 14.63 -26.21
N MET A 702 5.45 14.73 -25.00
CA MET A 702 6.89 14.61 -24.79
C MET A 702 7.22 13.99 -23.44
N THR A 703 8.39 13.40 -23.34
CA THR A 703 8.93 12.90 -22.08
C THR A 703 10.45 12.95 -22.11
N GLY A 704 11.07 13.38 -21.04
CA GLY A 704 12.52 13.50 -20.92
C GLY A 704 12.91 14.25 -19.67
N GLU A 705 14.04 13.87 -19.07
CA GLU A 705 14.65 14.63 -18.00
C GLU A 705 15.49 15.76 -18.57
N LEU A 706 15.44 16.92 -17.96
CA LEU A 706 16.14 18.11 -18.40
C LEU A 706 17.29 18.46 -17.46
N THR A 707 18.50 18.61 -18.01
CA THR A 707 19.63 19.13 -17.26
C THR A 707 19.71 20.66 -17.35
N LEU A 708 20.42 21.29 -16.42
CA LEU A 708 20.64 22.74 -16.42
C LEU A 708 21.37 23.24 -17.68
N THR A 709 22.13 22.37 -18.34
CA THR A 709 22.85 22.68 -19.61
C THR A 709 21.98 22.45 -20.85
N GLY A 710 20.73 21.99 -20.68
CA GLY A 710 19.80 21.74 -21.78
C GLY A 710 19.98 20.39 -22.47
N LYS A 711 20.69 19.42 -21.88
CA LYS A 711 20.70 18.05 -22.36
C LYS A 711 19.40 17.34 -21.95
N VAL A 712 18.90 16.46 -22.81
CA VAL A 712 17.76 15.62 -22.56
C VAL A 712 18.26 14.22 -22.18
N LEU A 713 17.95 13.79 -20.96
CA LEU A 713 18.39 12.50 -20.43
C LEU A 713 17.32 11.42 -20.60
N PRO A 714 17.74 10.15 -20.64
CA PRO A 714 16.82 9.02 -20.86
C PRO A 714 15.87 8.82 -19.70
N ILE A 715 14.72 8.19 -20.00
CA ILE A 715 13.65 7.93 -19.05
C ILE A 715 13.30 6.45 -19.00
N GLY A 716 12.66 6.03 -17.92
CA GLY A 716 12.09 4.69 -17.79
C GLY A 716 10.65 4.59 -18.30
N GLY A 717 10.23 3.36 -18.65
CA GLY A 717 8.84 3.06 -19.00
C GLY A 717 8.37 3.66 -20.32
N LEU A 718 9.26 3.75 -21.33
CA LEU A 718 8.91 4.33 -22.63
C LEU A 718 7.72 3.59 -23.26
N LYS A 719 7.71 2.26 -23.24
CA LYS A 719 6.64 1.45 -23.83
C LYS A 719 5.27 1.82 -23.26
N GLU A 720 5.15 1.87 -21.94
CA GLU A 720 3.90 2.20 -21.25
C GLU A 720 3.45 3.63 -21.56
N LYS A 721 4.39 4.56 -21.61
CA LYS A 721 4.14 5.96 -21.98
C LYS A 721 3.64 6.09 -23.41
N VAL A 722 4.22 5.36 -24.35
CA VAL A 722 3.81 5.36 -25.76
C VAL A 722 2.43 4.71 -25.94
N LEU A 723 2.15 3.62 -25.21
CA LEU A 723 0.81 3.02 -25.21
C LEU A 723 -0.25 4.01 -24.69
N ALA A 724 0.08 4.82 -23.70
CA ALA A 724 -0.81 5.87 -23.24
C ALA A 724 -1.00 6.96 -24.30
N ALA A 725 0.09 7.45 -24.89
CA ALA A 725 0.03 8.44 -25.98
C ALA A 725 -0.89 7.96 -27.12
N HIS A 726 -0.72 6.73 -27.59
CA HIS A 726 -1.57 6.14 -28.61
C HIS A 726 -3.05 6.09 -28.22
N ARG A 727 -3.34 5.70 -26.95
CA ARG A 727 -4.71 5.62 -26.42
C ARG A 727 -5.40 6.99 -26.38
N PHE A 728 -4.63 8.04 -26.12
CA PHE A 728 -5.13 9.43 -26.11
C PHE A 728 -5.09 10.10 -27.49
N GLY A 729 -4.83 9.36 -28.57
CA GLY A 729 -4.84 9.87 -29.94
C GLY A 729 -3.66 10.76 -30.30
N ILE A 730 -2.59 10.76 -29.51
CA ILE A 730 -1.36 11.51 -29.78
C ILE A 730 -0.64 10.87 -30.95
N LYS A 731 -0.24 11.69 -31.93
CA LYS A 731 0.43 11.24 -33.15
C LYS A 731 1.91 11.58 -33.19
N ASN A 732 2.33 12.62 -32.44
CA ASN A 732 3.69 13.12 -32.42
C ASN A 732 4.28 12.96 -31.02
N LEU A 733 5.46 12.37 -30.90
CA LEU A 733 6.07 12.10 -29.61
C LEU A 733 7.56 12.45 -29.59
N ILE A 734 7.94 13.38 -28.71
CA ILE A 734 9.34 13.70 -28.47
C ILE A 734 9.88 12.78 -27.35
N ILE A 735 10.98 12.10 -27.66
CA ILE A 735 11.65 11.18 -26.73
C ILE A 735 13.15 11.50 -26.65
N PRO A 736 13.83 11.14 -25.55
CA PRO A 736 15.30 11.20 -25.51
C PRO A 736 15.92 10.27 -26.56
N VAL A 737 17.01 10.72 -27.22
CA VAL A 737 17.70 9.91 -28.23
C VAL A 737 18.16 8.56 -27.67
N GLU A 738 18.58 8.50 -26.41
CA GLU A 738 19.04 7.26 -25.77
C GLU A 738 17.91 6.23 -25.58
N ASN A 739 16.65 6.66 -25.65
CA ASN A 739 15.48 5.77 -25.63
C ASN A 739 15.05 5.24 -27.01
N GLU A 740 15.74 5.61 -28.10
CA GLU A 740 15.49 4.99 -29.43
C GLU A 740 15.67 3.45 -29.39
N LYS A 741 16.59 2.97 -28.55
CA LYS A 741 16.80 1.53 -28.34
C LYS A 741 15.55 0.79 -27.79
N ASP A 742 14.66 1.51 -27.12
CA ASP A 742 13.44 0.95 -26.52
C ASP A 742 12.24 0.97 -27.51
N VAL A 743 12.33 1.72 -28.61
CA VAL A 743 11.26 1.83 -29.62
C VAL A 743 10.93 0.51 -30.31
N PRO A 744 11.88 -0.41 -30.61
CA PRO A 744 11.57 -1.74 -31.15
C PRO A 744 10.70 -2.59 -30.24
N ASP A 745 10.67 -2.35 -28.94
CA ASP A 745 9.86 -3.08 -27.95
C ASP A 745 8.39 -2.67 -27.94
N ILE A 746 8.05 -1.58 -28.64
CA ILE A 746 6.70 -1.09 -28.81
C ILE A 746 6.00 -1.91 -29.90
N PRO A 747 4.75 -2.37 -29.68
CA PRO A 747 3.98 -3.10 -30.68
C PRO A 747 3.92 -2.35 -32.03
N GLU A 748 4.08 -3.09 -33.12
CA GLU A 748 4.21 -2.51 -34.48
C GLU A 748 3.03 -1.64 -34.88
N ASN A 749 1.81 -2.04 -34.50
CA ASN A 749 0.59 -1.29 -34.76
C ASN A 749 0.57 0.08 -34.06
N VAL A 750 1.11 0.17 -32.86
CA VAL A 750 1.21 1.43 -32.11
C VAL A 750 2.34 2.28 -32.68
N ARG A 751 3.48 1.63 -32.98
CA ARG A 751 4.66 2.31 -33.56
C ARG A 751 4.37 2.95 -34.91
N LYS A 752 3.53 2.32 -35.75
CA LYS A 752 3.11 2.89 -37.04
C LYS A 752 2.13 4.06 -36.89
N GLY A 753 1.46 4.19 -35.73
CA GLY A 753 0.50 5.25 -35.46
C GLY A 753 1.09 6.51 -34.82
N ILE A 754 2.37 6.48 -34.43
CA ILE A 754 3.05 7.60 -33.73
C ILE A 754 4.36 7.92 -34.46
N GLU A 755 4.59 9.20 -34.74
CA GLU A 755 5.86 9.70 -35.24
C GLU A 755 6.77 10.07 -34.06
N PHE A 756 7.98 9.51 -34.05
CA PHE A 756 8.94 9.72 -32.95
C PHE A 756 9.97 10.77 -33.33
N PHE A 757 10.19 11.75 -32.45
CA PHE A 757 11.20 12.79 -32.61
C PHE A 757 12.27 12.63 -31.52
N PRO A 758 13.41 11.96 -31.82
CA PRO A 758 14.50 11.82 -30.88
C PRO A 758 15.16 13.18 -30.60
N ALA A 759 15.35 13.51 -29.35
CA ALA A 759 15.95 14.74 -28.91
C ALA A 759 17.18 14.48 -28.03
N THR A 760 18.31 15.13 -28.36
CA THR A 760 19.52 15.12 -27.54
C THR A 760 19.58 16.36 -26.65
N THR A 761 19.05 17.47 -27.17
CA THR A 761 19.06 18.77 -26.51
C THR A 761 17.69 19.41 -26.48
N MET A 762 17.51 20.35 -25.57
CA MET A 762 16.27 21.12 -25.51
C MET A 762 16.02 21.96 -26.77
N ASP A 763 17.06 22.28 -27.54
CA ASP A 763 16.92 22.95 -28.84
C ASP A 763 16.20 22.07 -29.86
N ASP A 764 16.44 20.73 -29.82
CA ASP A 764 15.74 19.74 -30.64
C ASP A 764 14.27 19.66 -30.19
N VAL A 765 14.02 19.66 -28.89
CA VAL A 765 12.68 19.64 -28.32
C VAL A 765 11.89 20.87 -28.78
N ILE A 766 12.43 22.06 -28.62
CA ILE A 766 11.79 23.33 -29.03
C ILE A 766 11.48 23.34 -30.52
N LYS A 767 12.43 22.85 -31.37
CA LYS A 767 12.25 22.79 -32.81
C LYS A 767 11.03 22.00 -33.25
N HIS A 768 10.73 20.90 -32.52
CA HIS A 768 9.61 20.00 -32.83
C HIS A 768 8.34 20.29 -32.01
N SER A 769 8.36 21.23 -31.06
CA SER A 769 7.22 21.52 -30.19
C SER A 769 6.25 22.56 -30.72
N PHE A 770 6.70 23.53 -31.52
CA PHE A 770 5.87 24.66 -31.89
C PHE A 770 5.29 24.56 -33.30
N HIS A 771 4.04 24.99 -33.46
CA HIS A 771 3.30 24.95 -34.73
C HIS A 771 3.93 25.85 -35.83
N LYS A 772 4.49 26.99 -35.45
CA LYS A 772 5.24 27.86 -36.33
C LYS A 772 6.75 27.70 -36.06
N LYS A 773 7.58 27.68 -37.15
CA LYS A 773 9.04 27.55 -37.01
C LYS A 773 9.56 28.64 -36.04
N PHE A 774 9.80 28.18 -34.82
CA PHE A 774 10.41 29.03 -33.78
C PHE A 774 11.88 29.25 -34.13
N LYS A 775 12.28 30.50 -34.45
CA LYS A 775 13.68 30.82 -34.78
C LYS A 775 14.42 31.12 -33.48
N ILE A 776 15.17 30.13 -32.97
CA ILE A 776 16.14 30.36 -31.91
C ILE A 776 17.22 31.28 -32.50
N LYS A 777 17.36 32.48 -31.97
CA LYS A 777 18.44 33.40 -32.35
C LYS A 777 19.74 32.90 -31.73
N LYS A 778 20.55 32.16 -32.49
CA LYS A 778 21.86 31.74 -32.02
C LYS A 778 22.74 32.99 -31.82
N ASN A 779 23.11 33.24 -30.57
CA ASN A 779 24.08 34.32 -30.24
C ASN A 779 25.43 33.97 -30.86
N PRO A 780 26.09 34.87 -31.66
CA PRO A 780 27.35 34.53 -32.35
C PRO A 780 28.53 34.30 -31.40
N ALA A 781 28.40 34.54 -30.12
CA ALA A 781 29.48 34.44 -29.13
C ALA A 781 29.94 32.98 -28.80
N THR A 782 29.22 31.93 -29.24
CA THR A 782 29.59 30.53 -28.98
C THR A 782 30.36 29.86 -30.12
N ARG A 783 30.73 30.60 -31.14
CA ARG A 783 31.61 30.10 -32.22
C ARG A 783 33.04 30.57 -31.99
N LYS A 784 33.81 29.92 -31.13
CA LYS A 784 35.28 29.83 -31.18
C LYS A 784 35.80 29.03 -29.98
N THR A 785 35.99 27.77 -30.15
CA THR A 785 37.18 27.04 -29.70
C THR A 785 37.21 25.62 -30.31
N THR A 786 37.31 25.53 -31.63
CA THR A 786 38.03 24.41 -32.21
C THR A 786 39.53 24.76 -32.10
N ARG A 787 40.14 24.33 -31.04
CA ARG A 787 41.59 24.31 -30.91
C ARG A 787 42.12 23.42 -32.05
N LYS A 788 42.80 24.04 -33.02
CA LYS A 788 43.69 23.33 -33.96
C LYS A 788 44.75 22.63 -33.13
N THR A 789 44.79 21.32 -33.19
CA THR A 789 45.92 20.53 -32.69
C THR A 789 47.16 20.85 -33.52
N PRO A 790 48.31 21.17 -32.91
CA PRO A 790 49.56 21.30 -33.66
C PRO A 790 50.02 19.90 -34.07
N LYS A 791 50.35 19.74 -35.35
CA LYS A 791 51.09 18.58 -35.83
C LYS A 791 52.46 18.56 -35.16
N THR A 792 52.70 17.64 -34.28
CA THR A 792 54.06 17.29 -33.82
C THR A 792 54.53 16.04 -34.55
N SER A 793 55.65 16.22 -35.24
CA SER A 793 56.42 15.23 -35.96
C SER A 793 56.93 14.13 -35.03
N SER A 794 56.84 12.90 -35.50
CA SER A 794 57.42 11.69 -34.96
C SER A 794 58.93 11.83 -34.72
N LYS A 795 59.44 11.56 -33.53
CA LYS A 795 60.69 10.90 -33.26
C LYS A 795 60.53 10.06 -32.00
N GLN A 796 60.59 8.77 -32.20
CA GLN A 796 60.81 7.80 -31.13
C GLN A 796 62.24 7.91 -30.59
N PRO A 797 62.49 7.67 -29.34
CA PRO A 797 63.61 6.86 -28.90
C PRO A 797 63.14 5.65 -28.11
N SER A 798 63.71 4.52 -28.56
CA SER A 798 63.75 3.23 -27.87
C SER A 798 64.37 3.38 -26.48
N LEU A 799 63.75 2.80 -25.45
CA LEU A 799 64.44 2.49 -24.24
C LEU A 799 64.09 1.03 -23.81
N ARG A 800 65.22 0.28 -23.67
CA ARG A 800 65.25 -1.13 -23.28
C ARG A 800 64.87 -1.32 -21.82
N LEU A 801 64.31 -2.47 -21.57
CA LEU A 801 64.15 -3.13 -20.29
C LEU A 801 65.42 -3.19 -19.42
N ASN A 802 65.24 -2.92 -18.16
CA ASN A 802 65.78 -3.80 -17.08
C ASN A 802 64.75 -3.88 -15.97
#